data_a5c143827e5befc36669889516544b6e
#
_entry.id   a5c143827e5befc36669889516544b6e
#
_cell.length_a   1.000
_cell.length_b   1.000
_cell.length_c   1.000
_cell.angle_alpha   90.00
_cell.angle_beta   90.00
_cell.angle_gamma   90.00
#
_symmetry.space_group_name_H-M   'P 1'
#
loop_
_entity.id
_entity.type
_entity.pdbx_description
1 polymer ?
#
loop_
_entity_poly.entity_id
_entity_poly.type
_entity_poly.pdbx_seq_one_letter_code
_entity_poly.pdbx_strand_id
1 'polypeptide(L)'
;MKHFMCIIALALPLWGLGGSATAQTGADYLKAAQKADVEIVFDLSAEGKEYKVNWGMDTAWDWDFNVNRGIAHIGKGNFATGRVSFQPNDLVTDNGDGTLTLTARQQKKLKQRCDHIKLTGTNEVNLNCDHEALFTNEDGETDYTGRTNYQGKPQEWYKLIKASVQFVQGQGLKVVSVSPFNEPDYVWQQATSEEQAMKDFLAIAKLIKADDFFKDIRVCGGNTLNDDKALTWYNYLKSYLDEGNTHQLAGSFDNYASFFTRVKREGKVPTADELHNVGEAIVGAQYGMQNGIWWGFDSKARGQFCIDSNEGVRLGYGENRSAWTCGAVYRNNTTGEVHGYLGSSERQAKTSTFAFVSKDRDVYFNGDGPTRRYVFEVPGGTGYQQGQIGAERLFDITWGEDVAPFVVDGTYLIMNQYSGKMLTSAGSSKATTSNLVSSGTSQQWKVAPGYTTGDISYWFIDNVTTDKNAHLNVLNLNLNDEANVICWQGDGNGDHMLEEQWYLKYAQDGYYYIISRLSNKYLYCTNTASGSEVRLKEGPSPKARSKSAYLWRLQPIDSRADTKAPAAPTELTVQQQADGVELSWTAPADSDPLTYIVLRAEEDEYNTIARGVTTTSFIDNTAKEGTHYYYKVKAVDYAGNRSKASEELATGIEKLPTVNSQPSALSLQPPFDMSGKPANEAIKGILIYPDKKILNR
;
A
#
# COMPACT_ATOMS: atom_id res chain seq x y z
N MET A 1 1.18 40.92 -0.39
CA MET A 1 2.13 41.16 0.69
C MET A 1 2.44 39.81 1.29
N LYS A 2 3.68 39.53 1.55
CA LYS A 2 4.34 38.22 1.49
C LYS A 2 3.80 37.22 2.52
N HIS A 3 3.21 36.13 2.02
CA HIS A 3 2.94 34.93 2.79
C HIS A 3 4.28 34.23 3.04
N PHE A 4 4.75 34.24 4.27
CA PHE A 4 5.80 33.35 4.71
C PHE A 4 5.15 32.05 5.19
N MET A 5 4.86 31.16 4.25
CA MET A 5 4.98 29.74 4.55
C MET A 5 6.49 29.53 4.78
N CYS A 6 6.84 29.01 5.94
CA CYS A 6 8.21 28.57 6.20
C CYS A 6 8.43 27.26 5.44
N ILE A 7 8.51 27.36 4.10
CA ILE A 7 9.13 26.36 3.26
C ILE A 7 10.57 26.81 3.14
N ILE A 8 11.44 26.22 3.93
CA ILE A 8 12.86 26.27 3.65
C ILE A 8 13.08 25.40 2.42
N ALA A 9 12.93 25.99 1.25
CA ALA A 9 13.45 25.43 0.01
C ALA A 9 14.96 25.50 0.07
N LEU A 10 15.61 24.47 0.55
CA LEU A 10 17.01 24.22 0.28
C LEU A 10 17.09 23.75 -1.18
N ALA A 11 17.50 24.68 -2.03
CA ALA A 11 17.95 24.36 -3.38
C ALA A 11 19.13 23.40 -3.26
N LEU A 12 18.89 22.11 -3.48
CA LEU A 12 19.95 21.15 -3.72
C LEU A 12 20.34 21.21 -5.20
N PRO A 13 21.64 21.14 -5.51
CA PRO A 13 22.07 21.08 -6.89
C PRO A 13 21.55 19.77 -7.51
N LEU A 14 20.92 19.90 -8.66
CA LEU A 14 20.62 18.81 -9.59
C LEU A 14 21.93 18.10 -9.96
N TRP A 15 22.29 17.10 -9.21
CA TRP A 15 23.16 16.04 -9.69
C TRP A 15 22.22 14.91 -10.16
N GLY A 16 22.20 14.75 -11.48
CA GLY A 16 21.45 13.69 -12.13
C GLY A 16 21.87 12.32 -11.59
N LEU A 17 20.99 11.77 -10.80
CA LEU A 17 20.74 10.36 -10.73
C LEU A 17 19.25 10.23 -11.03
N GLY A 18 18.93 10.34 -12.31
CA GLY A 18 17.74 9.75 -12.87
C GLY A 18 17.83 8.23 -12.67
N GLY A 19 17.61 7.78 -11.45
CA GLY A 19 17.09 6.46 -11.22
C GLY A 19 15.64 6.55 -11.66
N SER A 20 15.39 6.34 -12.96
CA SER A 20 14.08 5.91 -13.40
C SER A 20 13.74 4.73 -12.49
N ALA A 21 12.69 4.87 -11.66
CA ALA A 21 12.00 3.70 -11.16
C ALA A 21 11.51 3.00 -12.42
N THR A 22 12.33 2.13 -12.94
CA THR A 22 12.00 1.29 -14.06
C THR A 22 10.80 0.48 -13.61
N ALA A 23 9.70 0.56 -14.36
CA ALA A 23 8.73 -0.50 -14.37
C ALA A 23 9.50 -1.80 -14.21
N GLN A 24 9.00 -2.67 -13.36
CA GLN A 24 9.69 -3.92 -13.00
C GLN A 24 10.17 -4.58 -14.29
N THR A 25 11.45 -4.43 -14.61
CA THR A 25 12.06 -4.95 -15.84
C THR A 25 12.39 -6.42 -15.65
N GLY A 26 12.69 -7.16 -16.70
CA GLY A 26 13.14 -8.56 -16.60
C GLY A 26 14.27 -8.76 -15.57
N ALA A 27 15.09 -7.71 -15.30
CA ALA A 27 16.11 -7.76 -14.25
C ALA A 27 15.52 -7.86 -12.82
N ASP A 28 14.33 -7.33 -12.57
CA ASP A 28 13.67 -7.42 -11.26
C ASP A 28 13.14 -8.83 -11.00
N TYR A 29 12.81 -9.59 -12.03
CA TYR A 29 12.37 -10.98 -11.90
C TYR A 29 13.52 -11.95 -11.65
N LEU A 30 14.71 -11.66 -12.14
CA LEU A 30 15.91 -12.40 -11.76
C LEU A 30 16.17 -12.31 -10.25
N LYS A 31 15.73 -11.22 -9.60
CA LYS A 31 15.75 -11.08 -8.13
C LYS A 31 14.80 -12.05 -7.42
N ALA A 32 13.74 -12.55 -8.07
CA ALA A 32 12.83 -13.53 -7.47
C ALA A 32 13.52 -14.83 -7.07
N ALA A 33 14.61 -15.19 -7.74
CA ALA A 33 15.46 -16.32 -7.39
C ALA A 33 16.52 -16.01 -6.32
N GLN A 34 16.69 -14.73 -5.92
CA GLN A 34 17.65 -14.31 -4.92
C GLN A 34 17.10 -14.44 -3.51
N LYS A 35 18.00 -14.60 -2.54
CA LYS A 35 17.65 -14.60 -1.11
C LYS A 35 17.15 -13.22 -0.72
N ALA A 36 15.90 -13.13 -0.24
CA ALA A 36 15.37 -11.92 0.36
C ALA A 36 15.84 -11.78 1.82
N ASP A 37 15.82 -10.54 2.33
CA ASP A 37 16.14 -10.27 3.73
C ASP A 37 15.07 -10.84 4.66
N VAL A 38 13.82 -10.83 4.21
CA VAL A 38 12.65 -11.32 4.96
C VAL A 38 11.77 -12.17 4.05
N GLU A 39 11.26 -13.28 4.57
CA GLU A 39 10.23 -14.08 3.91
C GLU A 39 8.90 -13.95 4.65
N ILE A 40 7.85 -13.60 3.91
CA ILE A 40 6.46 -13.55 4.38
C ILE A 40 5.72 -14.71 3.77
N VAL A 41 5.63 -15.80 4.53
CA VAL A 41 4.86 -16.98 4.12
C VAL A 41 3.39 -16.77 4.47
N PHE A 42 2.51 -17.00 3.51
CA PHE A 42 1.06 -16.92 3.70
C PHE A 42 0.35 -18.11 3.06
N ASP A 43 -0.81 -18.44 3.62
CA ASP A 43 -1.66 -19.54 3.17
C ASP A 43 -3.06 -18.99 2.95
N LEU A 44 -3.53 -19.01 1.70
CA LEU A 44 -4.84 -18.49 1.32
C LEU A 44 -6.00 -19.32 1.86
N SER A 45 -5.75 -20.57 2.24
CA SER A 45 -6.74 -21.46 2.85
C SER A 45 -6.80 -21.33 4.38
N ALA A 46 -5.85 -20.64 5.01
CA ALA A 46 -5.81 -20.49 6.45
C ALA A 46 -6.96 -19.61 6.98
N GLU A 47 -7.41 -19.89 8.20
CA GLU A 47 -8.37 -19.01 8.90
C GLU A 47 -7.83 -17.60 9.09
N GLY A 48 -6.51 -17.48 9.31
CA GLY A 48 -5.83 -16.21 9.56
C GLY A 48 -6.02 -15.72 10.99
N LYS A 49 -5.49 -14.53 11.28
CA LYS A 49 -5.57 -13.94 12.61
C LYS A 49 -6.07 -12.49 12.55
N GLU A 50 -7.03 -12.18 13.41
CA GLU A 50 -7.56 -10.82 13.54
C GLU A 50 -6.57 -9.90 14.28
N TYR A 51 -6.42 -8.68 13.76
CA TYR A 51 -5.63 -7.59 14.35
C TYR A 51 -6.42 -6.28 14.22
N LYS A 52 -7.50 -6.18 14.99
CA LYS A 52 -8.38 -5.01 14.98
C LYS A 52 -7.74 -3.84 15.72
N VAL A 53 -7.80 -2.68 15.09
CA VAL A 53 -7.35 -1.41 15.64
C VAL A 53 -8.48 -0.39 15.49
N ASN A 54 -8.67 0.43 16.51
CA ASN A 54 -9.55 1.59 16.45
C ASN A 54 -8.85 2.68 15.63
N TRP A 55 -9.20 2.77 14.36
CA TRP A 55 -8.61 3.76 13.47
C TRP A 55 -9.21 5.14 13.69
N GLY A 56 -8.37 6.15 13.64
CA GLY A 56 -8.75 7.54 13.79
C GLY A 56 -8.06 8.44 12.78
N MET A 57 -8.48 9.70 12.78
CA MET A 57 -7.92 10.75 11.95
C MET A 57 -7.61 11.98 12.81
N ASP A 58 -6.44 12.58 12.60
CA ASP A 58 -6.11 13.89 13.15
C ASP A 58 -6.85 14.98 12.37
N THR A 59 -7.46 15.90 13.06
CA THR A 59 -8.24 16.99 12.49
C THR A 59 -7.61 18.37 12.70
N ALA A 60 -6.32 18.40 13.01
CA ALA A 60 -5.55 19.64 13.14
C ALA A 60 -5.41 20.41 11.83
N TRP A 61 -5.70 19.77 10.68
CA TRP A 61 -5.69 20.40 9.36
C TRP A 61 -6.66 21.56 9.27
N ASP A 62 -6.18 22.67 8.75
CA ASP A 62 -6.96 23.90 8.70
C ASP A 62 -8.04 23.92 7.62
N TRP A 63 -7.96 23.01 6.64
CA TRP A 63 -8.84 22.97 5.48
C TRP A 63 -9.69 21.70 5.44
N ASP A 64 -10.99 21.86 5.29
CA ASP A 64 -11.95 20.78 5.06
C ASP A 64 -11.53 19.86 3.92
N PHE A 65 -10.83 20.38 2.93
CA PHE A 65 -10.30 19.64 1.79
C PHE A 65 -9.42 18.47 2.19
N ASN A 66 -8.46 18.68 3.09
CA ASN A 66 -7.56 17.62 3.56
C ASN A 66 -8.33 16.54 4.36
N VAL A 67 -9.25 16.99 5.20
CA VAL A 67 -10.11 16.09 5.98
C VAL A 67 -10.99 15.25 5.07
N ASN A 68 -11.62 15.84 4.07
CA ASN A 68 -12.48 15.13 3.12
C ASN A 68 -11.69 14.12 2.27
N ARG A 69 -10.44 14.42 1.90
CA ARG A 69 -9.56 13.46 1.24
C ARG A 69 -9.27 12.24 2.11
N GLY A 70 -8.95 12.45 3.38
CA GLY A 70 -8.75 11.37 4.34
C GLY A 70 -9.98 10.49 4.49
N ILE A 71 -11.15 11.12 4.62
CA ILE A 71 -12.44 10.41 4.69
C ILE A 71 -12.66 9.57 3.41
N ALA A 72 -12.30 10.08 2.24
CA ALA A 72 -12.45 9.34 0.98
C ALA A 72 -11.61 8.05 0.94
N HIS A 73 -10.42 8.06 1.55
CA HIS A 73 -9.52 6.90 1.55
C HIS A 73 -9.87 5.84 2.61
N ILE A 74 -10.24 6.26 3.81
CA ILE A 74 -10.55 5.34 4.92
C ILE A 74 -12.03 4.93 4.87
N GLY A 75 -12.90 5.79 4.39
CA GLY A 75 -14.34 5.61 4.34
C GLY A 75 -15.07 6.26 5.52
N LYS A 76 -16.12 7.04 5.20
CA LYS A 76 -16.99 7.64 6.22
C LYS A 76 -17.62 6.54 7.09
N GLY A 77 -17.53 6.70 8.40
CA GLY A 77 -18.05 5.71 9.37
C GLY A 77 -17.05 4.63 9.78
N ASN A 78 -15.88 4.55 9.14
CA ASN A 78 -14.81 3.61 9.53
C ASN A 78 -13.87 4.16 10.60
N PHE A 79 -14.15 5.37 11.08
CA PHE A 79 -13.37 6.01 12.15
C PHE A 79 -13.98 5.69 13.52
N ALA A 80 -13.18 5.10 14.40
CA ALA A 80 -13.57 4.87 15.78
C ALA A 80 -13.44 6.14 16.63
N THR A 81 -12.44 6.98 16.33
CA THR A 81 -12.16 8.23 17.06
C THR A 81 -11.53 9.27 16.12
N GLY A 82 -11.50 10.52 16.58
CA GLY A 82 -10.71 11.56 15.95
C GLY A 82 -9.84 12.28 16.96
N ARG A 83 -8.71 12.81 16.52
CA ARG A 83 -7.83 13.62 17.35
C ARG A 83 -8.14 15.09 17.15
N VAL A 84 -8.45 15.79 18.24
CA VAL A 84 -8.69 17.23 18.29
C VAL A 84 -7.67 17.87 19.22
N SER A 85 -7.01 18.91 18.78
CA SER A 85 -5.97 19.56 19.56
C SER A 85 -6.47 20.90 20.15
N PHE A 86 -6.25 21.10 21.44
CA PHE A 86 -6.45 22.37 22.12
C PHE A 86 -5.15 23.21 22.08
N GLN A 87 -5.28 24.52 22.29
CA GLN A 87 -4.16 25.46 22.10
C GLN A 87 -3.78 26.18 23.40
N PRO A 88 -2.51 26.05 23.83
CA PRO A 88 -2.06 26.58 25.13
C PRO A 88 -1.51 28.02 25.05
N ASN A 89 -2.12 28.89 24.28
CA ASN A 89 -1.57 30.23 24.08
C ASN A 89 -2.29 31.37 24.82
N ASP A 90 -3.55 31.17 25.21
CA ASP A 90 -4.30 32.16 26.01
C ASP A 90 -4.70 31.58 27.35
N LEU A 91 -4.73 32.42 28.40
CA LEU A 91 -5.20 32.01 29.72
C LEU A 91 -6.73 31.81 29.72
N VAL A 92 -7.14 30.74 30.38
CA VAL A 92 -8.54 30.43 30.63
C VAL A 92 -9.09 31.36 31.72
N THR A 93 -10.30 31.88 31.53
CA THR A 93 -11.01 32.63 32.55
C THR A 93 -11.74 31.69 33.50
N ASP A 94 -11.43 31.78 34.78
CA ASP A 94 -12.19 31.12 35.85
C ASP A 94 -13.33 32.06 36.28
N ASN A 95 -14.57 31.61 36.08
CA ASN A 95 -15.74 32.45 36.36
C ASN A 95 -16.14 32.44 37.84
N GLY A 96 -15.47 31.66 38.69
CA GLY A 96 -15.73 31.61 40.12
C GLY A 96 -16.94 30.77 40.55
N ASP A 97 -17.71 30.25 39.61
CA ASP A 97 -18.84 29.33 39.81
C ASP A 97 -18.53 27.88 39.45
N GLY A 98 -17.24 27.57 39.22
CA GLY A 98 -16.77 26.27 38.78
C GLY A 98 -16.76 26.09 37.26
N THR A 99 -17.21 27.08 36.51
CA THR A 99 -17.10 27.09 35.03
C THR A 99 -15.82 27.79 34.57
N LEU A 100 -15.32 27.37 33.44
CA LEU A 100 -14.09 27.87 32.81
C LEU A 100 -14.40 28.32 31.37
N THR A 101 -13.86 29.46 30.96
CA THR A 101 -14.12 30.02 29.64
C THR A 101 -12.82 30.12 28.83
N LEU A 102 -12.79 29.45 27.67
CA LEU A 102 -11.76 29.63 26.65
C LEU A 102 -11.91 30.99 25.95
N THR A 103 -10.82 31.57 25.47
CA THR A 103 -10.91 32.78 24.62
C THR A 103 -11.63 32.48 23.31
N ALA A 104 -12.14 33.53 22.66
CA ALA A 104 -12.84 33.42 21.38
C ALA A 104 -11.94 32.74 20.31
N ARG A 105 -10.62 33.02 20.33
CA ARG A 105 -9.62 32.42 19.43
C ARG A 105 -9.50 30.91 19.64
N GLN A 106 -9.33 30.46 20.88
CA GLN A 106 -9.27 29.03 21.22
C GLN A 106 -10.59 28.32 20.85
N GLN A 107 -11.73 28.92 21.16
CA GLN A 107 -13.05 28.37 20.80
C GLN A 107 -13.23 28.22 19.29
N LYS A 108 -12.84 29.23 18.49
CA LYS A 108 -12.93 29.20 17.03
C LYS A 108 -12.13 28.01 16.46
N LYS A 109 -10.90 27.80 16.93
CA LYS A 109 -10.02 26.72 16.44
C LYS A 109 -10.55 25.35 16.86
N LEU A 110 -10.92 25.18 18.12
CA LEU A 110 -11.52 23.92 18.60
C LEU A 110 -12.83 23.61 17.87
N LYS A 111 -13.68 24.62 17.62
CA LYS A 111 -14.92 24.39 16.89
C LYS A 111 -14.67 23.89 15.49
N GLN A 112 -13.72 24.47 14.75
CA GLN A 112 -13.33 24.00 13.42
C GLN A 112 -12.93 22.52 13.44
N ARG A 113 -12.09 22.13 14.38
CA ARG A 113 -11.63 20.74 14.54
C ARG A 113 -12.77 19.80 14.94
N CYS A 114 -13.68 20.24 15.80
CA CYS A 114 -14.90 19.50 16.12
C CYS A 114 -15.81 19.31 14.90
N ASP A 115 -15.93 20.32 14.06
CA ASP A 115 -16.73 20.22 12.83
C ASP A 115 -16.09 19.21 11.86
N HIS A 116 -14.76 19.16 11.75
CA HIS A 116 -14.05 18.13 11.00
C HIS A 116 -14.31 16.71 11.51
N ILE A 117 -14.36 16.51 12.84
CA ILE A 117 -14.71 15.19 13.40
C ILE A 117 -16.10 14.74 12.92
N LYS A 118 -17.08 15.65 12.93
CA LYS A 118 -18.45 15.33 12.49
C LYS A 118 -18.52 14.90 11.03
N LEU A 119 -17.59 15.36 10.18
CA LEU A 119 -17.51 14.91 8.79
C LEU A 119 -17.15 13.43 8.69
N THR A 120 -16.33 12.92 9.60
CA THR A 120 -15.87 11.51 9.59
C THR A 120 -16.95 10.49 9.92
N GLY A 121 -18.02 10.93 10.60
CA GLY A 121 -19.11 10.09 11.08
C GLY A 121 -18.90 9.52 12.49
N THR A 122 -17.76 9.75 13.14
CA THR A 122 -17.58 9.46 14.57
C THR A 122 -17.98 10.65 15.43
N ASN A 123 -18.30 10.38 16.70
CA ASN A 123 -18.49 11.40 17.72
C ASN A 123 -17.48 11.30 18.86
N GLU A 124 -16.56 10.34 18.81
CA GLU A 124 -15.54 10.12 19.84
C GLU A 124 -14.25 10.89 19.54
N VAL A 125 -13.68 11.50 20.56
CA VAL A 125 -12.55 12.40 20.46
C VAL A 125 -11.45 12.01 21.45
N ASN A 126 -10.22 11.87 20.93
CA ASN A 126 -8.99 12.02 21.68
C ASN A 126 -8.61 13.50 21.68
N LEU A 127 -8.63 14.14 22.83
CA LEU A 127 -8.30 15.56 22.97
C LEU A 127 -6.81 15.68 23.32
N ASN A 128 -6.01 16.22 22.40
CA ASN A 128 -4.58 16.41 22.55
C ASN A 128 -4.19 17.89 22.63
N CYS A 129 -2.99 18.17 23.05
CA CYS A 129 -2.39 19.50 22.96
C CYS A 129 -1.87 19.76 21.56
N ASP A 130 -2.10 20.95 21.03
CA ASP A 130 -1.39 21.43 19.87
C ASP A 130 0.02 21.84 20.29
N HIS A 131 1.04 21.20 19.71
CA HIS A 131 2.39 21.54 20.04
C HIS A 131 2.84 22.84 19.37
N GLU A 132 2.25 23.18 18.25
CA GLU A 132 2.42 24.48 17.62
C GLU A 132 1.48 25.50 18.28
N ALA A 133 1.87 26.01 19.43
CA ALA A 133 1.24 27.19 20.00
C ALA A 133 1.54 28.44 19.13
N LEU A 134 1.70 28.26 17.83
CA LEU A 134 2.00 29.29 16.88
C LEU A 134 0.66 29.80 16.34
N PHE A 135 0.18 30.90 16.91
CA PHE A 135 -0.91 31.63 16.29
C PHE A 135 -0.34 32.69 15.35
N THR A 136 -0.92 32.69 14.19
CA THR A 136 -0.92 33.89 13.39
C THR A 136 -2.01 34.79 13.95
N ASN A 137 -1.65 35.96 14.45
CA ASN A 137 -2.63 36.99 14.83
C ASN A 137 -3.38 37.45 13.57
N GLU A 138 -4.40 38.32 13.75
CA GLU A 138 -5.17 38.84 12.61
C GLU A 138 -4.32 39.60 11.58
N ASP A 139 -3.13 40.05 11.97
CA ASP A 139 -2.14 40.74 11.13
C ASP A 139 -1.19 39.80 10.39
N GLY A 140 -1.30 38.49 10.58
CA GLY A 140 -0.46 37.48 9.94
C GLY A 140 0.90 37.26 10.62
N GLU A 141 1.12 37.80 11.82
CA GLU A 141 2.33 37.59 12.60
C GLU A 141 2.21 36.41 13.56
N THR A 142 3.27 35.67 13.74
CA THR A 142 3.32 34.55 14.66
C THR A 142 3.50 35.01 16.09
N ASP A 143 2.50 34.77 16.94
CA ASP A 143 2.54 35.11 18.34
C ASP A 143 3.11 33.98 19.19
N TYR A 144 4.31 34.18 19.71
CA TYR A 144 4.99 33.26 20.63
C TYR A 144 4.77 33.59 22.10
N THR A 145 4.09 34.68 22.44
CA THR A 145 3.99 35.18 23.82
C THR A 145 3.13 34.26 24.71
N GLY A 146 2.15 33.57 24.12
CA GLY A 146 1.28 32.68 24.86
C GLY A 146 1.99 31.47 25.51
N ARG A 147 3.16 31.08 25.05
CA ARG A 147 3.91 29.94 25.60
C ARG A 147 4.23 30.10 27.08
N THR A 148 4.56 31.30 27.54
CA THR A 148 4.91 31.56 28.93
C THR A 148 3.73 31.51 29.89
N ASN A 149 2.49 31.52 29.37
CA ASN A 149 1.31 31.51 30.22
C ASN A 149 1.16 30.19 30.98
N TYR A 150 1.58 29.08 30.40
CA TYR A 150 1.38 27.73 30.93
C TYR A 150 2.66 27.01 31.34
N GLN A 151 3.85 27.48 30.93
CA GLN A 151 5.12 26.86 31.28
C GLN A 151 5.31 26.75 32.79
N GLY A 152 5.56 25.52 33.29
CA GLY A 152 5.75 25.25 34.71
C GLY A 152 4.53 25.51 35.60
N LYS A 153 3.34 25.62 35.01
CA LYS A 153 2.07 25.93 35.73
C LYS A 153 1.05 24.81 35.52
N PRO A 154 1.25 23.61 36.08
CA PRO A 154 0.39 22.45 35.86
C PRO A 154 -1.06 22.68 36.27
N GLN A 155 -1.33 23.57 37.23
CA GLN A 155 -2.68 23.91 37.66
C GLN A 155 -3.43 24.69 36.56
N GLU A 156 -2.77 25.63 35.93
CA GLU A 156 -3.37 26.42 34.83
C GLU A 156 -3.55 25.54 33.59
N TRP A 157 -2.60 24.64 33.32
CA TRP A 157 -2.70 23.66 32.24
C TRP A 157 -3.89 22.71 32.43
N TYR A 158 -4.10 22.24 33.65
CA TYR A 158 -5.28 21.43 34.01
C TYR A 158 -6.58 22.18 33.75
N LYS A 159 -6.68 23.49 34.12
CA LYS A 159 -7.85 24.33 33.83
C LYS A 159 -8.09 24.45 32.32
N LEU A 160 -7.04 24.62 31.52
CA LEU A 160 -7.13 24.67 30.07
C LEU A 160 -7.71 23.36 29.50
N ILE A 161 -7.21 22.20 29.96
CA ILE A 161 -7.71 20.89 29.55
C ILE A 161 -9.20 20.78 29.91
N LYS A 162 -9.58 21.10 31.13
CA LYS A 162 -10.98 21.02 31.59
C LYS A 162 -11.92 21.92 30.79
N ALA A 163 -11.52 23.17 30.54
CA ALA A 163 -12.28 24.10 29.68
C ALA A 163 -12.41 23.58 28.24
N SER A 164 -11.33 22.98 27.70
CA SER A 164 -11.33 22.42 26.35
C SER A 164 -12.25 21.20 26.25
N VAL A 165 -12.23 20.30 27.22
CA VAL A 165 -13.16 19.14 27.30
C VAL A 165 -14.61 19.64 27.37
N GLN A 166 -14.93 20.60 28.27
CA GLN A 166 -16.27 21.19 28.39
C GLN A 166 -16.75 21.78 27.07
N PHE A 167 -15.86 22.48 26.37
CA PHE A 167 -16.17 23.07 25.06
C PHE A 167 -16.46 21.99 24.00
N VAL A 168 -15.62 20.98 23.88
CA VAL A 168 -15.78 19.87 22.93
C VAL A 168 -17.07 19.10 23.19
N GLN A 169 -17.37 18.81 24.45
CA GLN A 169 -18.64 18.17 24.84
C GLN A 169 -19.83 19.06 24.51
N GLY A 170 -19.72 20.39 24.69
CA GLY A 170 -20.70 21.37 24.27
C GLY A 170 -20.96 21.42 22.76
N GLN A 171 -20.02 20.93 21.95
CA GLN A 171 -20.21 20.75 20.50
C GLN A 171 -20.95 19.44 20.13
N GLY A 172 -21.36 18.64 21.13
CA GLY A 172 -22.06 17.36 20.94
C GLY A 172 -21.14 16.18 20.69
N LEU A 173 -19.85 16.31 20.98
CA LEU A 173 -18.86 15.25 20.86
C LEU A 173 -18.54 14.63 22.23
N LYS A 174 -18.09 13.39 22.22
CA LYS A 174 -17.70 12.63 23.43
C LYS A 174 -16.17 12.57 23.50
N VAL A 175 -15.59 13.26 24.50
CA VAL A 175 -14.16 13.13 24.77
C VAL A 175 -13.93 11.79 25.47
N VAL A 176 -13.17 10.89 24.86
CA VAL A 176 -12.87 9.55 25.37
C VAL A 176 -11.50 9.47 26.03
N SER A 177 -10.57 10.33 25.62
CA SER A 177 -9.25 10.45 26.25
C SER A 177 -8.69 11.87 26.11
N VAL A 178 -7.77 12.21 27.00
CA VAL A 178 -7.04 13.47 26.98
C VAL A 178 -5.53 13.21 27.02
N SER A 179 -4.80 13.88 26.14
CA SER A 179 -3.33 13.89 26.12
C SER A 179 -2.86 15.29 26.50
N PRO A 180 -2.32 15.49 27.71
CA PRO A 180 -1.88 16.81 28.17
C PRO A 180 -0.84 17.50 27.30
N PHE A 181 0.09 16.74 26.70
CA PHE A 181 1.17 17.26 25.88
C PHE A 181 1.27 16.51 24.57
N ASN A 182 1.82 17.15 23.54
CA ASN A 182 2.26 16.54 22.28
C ASN A 182 3.78 16.67 22.17
N GLU A 183 4.44 15.56 21.83
CA GLU A 183 5.90 15.48 21.59
C GLU A 183 6.77 16.19 22.65
N PRO A 184 6.54 15.93 23.93
CA PRO A 184 7.19 16.67 24.99
C PRO A 184 8.68 16.34 25.14
N ASP A 185 9.18 15.31 24.51
CA ASP A 185 10.60 14.94 24.42
C ASP A 185 11.36 15.75 23.34
N TYR A 186 10.63 16.43 22.47
CA TYR A 186 11.18 17.26 21.41
C TYR A 186 10.90 18.76 21.63
N VAL A 187 9.67 19.11 22.00
CA VAL A 187 9.23 20.51 22.10
C VAL A 187 8.86 20.83 23.53
N TRP A 188 9.66 21.63 24.21
CA TRP A 188 9.41 22.02 25.61
C TRP A 188 8.60 23.32 25.70
N GLN A 189 7.53 23.39 24.94
CA GLN A 189 6.63 24.57 24.96
C GLN A 189 5.94 24.75 26.31
N GLN A 190 5.69 23.62 27.00
CA GLN A 190 5.00 23.55 28.27
C GLN A 190 5.96 23.61 29.47
N ALA A 191 7.28 23.50 29.28
CA ALA A 191 8.27 23.45 30.34
C ALA A 191 9.64 23.98 29.86
N THR A 192 10.60 24.10 30.78
CA THR A 192 11.95 24.58 30.51
C THR A 192 12.92 23.47 30.13
N SER A 193 12.56 22.20 30.36
CA SER A 193 13.34 21.02 30.03
C SER A 193 12.45 19.77 29.95
N GLU A 194 12.96 18.68 29.35
CA GLU A 194 12.26 17.39 29.32
C GLU A 194 11.92 16.88 30.74
N GLU A 195 12.86 17.01 31.67
CA GLU A 195 12.64 16.60 33.08
C GLU A 195 11.51 17.40 33.74
N GLN A 196 11.46 18.72 33.48
CA GLN A 196 10.39 19.56 34.00
C GLN A 196 9.06 19.23 33.34
N ALA A 197 9.04 18.95 32.02
CA ALA A 197 7.86 18.51 31.32
C ALA A 197 7.28 17.19 31.90
N MET A 198 8.13 16.24 32.24
CA MET A 198 7.70 15.00 32.90
C MET A 198 7.07 15.27 34.28
N LYS A 199 7.64 16.18 35.08
CA LYS A 199 7.10 16.60 36.40
C LYS A 199 5.75 17.31 36.23
N ASP A 200 5.63 18.21 35.29
CA ASP A 200 4.41 18.97 35.03
C ASP A 200 3.31 18.04 34.51
N PHE A 201 3.62 17.13 33.58
CA PHE A 201 2.68 16.11 33.12
C PHE A 201 2.13 15.27 34.29
N LEU A 202 3.02 14.76 35.15
CA LEU A 202 2.63 13.99 36.33
C LEU A 202 1.72 14.78 37.25
N ALA A 203 2.00 16.06 37.47
CA ALA A 203 1.16 16.93 38.30
C ALA A 203 -0.22 17.13 37.64
N ILE A 204 -0.29 17.36 36.34
CA ILE A 204 -1.55 17.49 35.61
C ILE A 204 -2.36 16.19 35.66
N ALA A 205 -1.71 15.04 35.39
CA ALA A 205 -2.38 13.75 35.44
C ALA A 205 -2.98 13.43 36.82
N LYS A 206 -2.29 13.81 37.90
CA LYS A 206 -2.82 13.72 39.26
C LYS A 206 -4.07 14.58 39.49
N LEU A 207 -4.08 15.80 38.99
CA LEU A 207 -5.24 16.69 39.07
C LEU A 207 -6.43 16.14 38.30
N ILE A 208 -6.20 15.65 37.06
CA ILE A 208 -7.23 15.00 36.25
C ILE A 208 -7.82 13.79 36.97
N LYS A 209 -6.97 12.91 37.52
CA LYS A 209 -7.43 11.70 38.24
C LYS A 209 -8.12 11.99 39.59
N ALA A 210 -7.94 13.17 40.14
CA ALA A 210 -8.58 13.59 41.40
C ALA A 210 -9.94 14.30 41.14
N ASP A 211 -10.28 14.65 39.94
CA ASP A 211 -11.51 15.34 39.58
C ASP A 211 -12.55 14.38 38.97
N ASP A 212 -13.69 14.21 39.66
CA ASP A 212 -14.80 13.36 39.21
C ASP A 212 -15.35 13.76 37.80
N PHE A 213 -15.09 14.97 37.36
CA PHE A 213 -15.43 15.42 35.98
C PHE A 213 -14.78 14.53 34.93
N PHE A 214 -13.57 14.02 35.19
CA PHE A 214 -12.80 13.21 34.26
C PHE A 214 -12.95 11.68 34.49
N LYS A 215 -13.82 11.22 35.37
CA LYS A 215 -13.93 9.80 35.76
C LYS A 215 -14.11 8.84 34.59
N ASP A 216 -14.79 9.25 33.54
CA ASP A 216 -15.08 8.47 32.33
C ASP A 216 -14.16 8.85 31.14
N ILE A 217 -13.13 9.67 31.38
CA ILE A 217 -12.17 10.12 30.38
C ILE A 217 -10.79 9.55 30.71
N ARG A 218 -10.22 8.82 29.76
CA ARG A 218 -8.89 8.22 29.94
C ARG A 218 -7.79 9.28 29.86
N VAL A 219 -6.75 9.11 30.66
CA VAL A 219 -5.52 9.89 30.55
C VAL A 219 -4.57 9.14 29.62
N CYS A 220 -4.30 9.74 28.48
CA CYS A 220 -3.36 9.26 27.47
C CYS A 220 -2.03 9.98 27.61
N GLY A 221 -0.91 9.28 27.53
CA GLY A 221 0.37 9.95 27.76
C GLY A 221 1.61 9.22 27.34
N GLY A 222 2.67 10.01 27.40
CA GLY A 222 3.89 9.89 26.70
C GLY A 222 3.86 10.83 25.49
N ASN A 223 3.14 10.45 24.45
CA ASN A 223 3.05 11.21 23.18
C ASN A 223 4.41 11.62 22.66
N THR A 224 5.42 10.77 22.89
CA THR A 224 6.80 11.10 22.52
C THR A 224 6.97 11.07 21.01
N LEU A 225 7.70 12.06 20.44
CA LEU A 225 8.13 12.07 19.05
C LEU A 225 9.03 10.86 18.74
N ASN A 226 9.93 10.57 19.68
CA ASN A 226 10.95 9.54 19.58
C ASN A 226 10.56 8.33 20.44
N ASP A 227 10.31 7.19 19.83
CA ASP A 227 9.94 5.97 20.55
C ASP A 227 11.08 5.40 21.42
N ASP A 228 12.33 5.83 21.23
CA ASP A 228 13.43 5.52 22.16
C ASP A 228 13.19 6.13 23.55
N LYS A 229 12.38 7.16 23.64
CA LYS A 229 11.98 7.82 24.89
C LYS A 229 10.68 7.26 25.50
N ALA A 230 9.89 6.56 24.70
CA ALA A 230 8.53 6.15 25.04
C ALA A 230 8.44 5.38 26.38
N LEU A 231 9.28 4.38 26.58
CA LEU A 231 9.28 3.61 27.84
C LEU A 231 9.74 4.43 29.05
N THR A 232 10.63 5.40 28.88
CA THR A 232 11.06 6.29 29.95
C THR A 232 9.90 7.15 30.43
N TRP A 233 9.20 7.80 29.51
CA TRP A 233 8.01 8.60 29.79
C TRP A 233 6.88 7.75 30.39
N TYR A 234 6.58 6.62 29.77
CA TYR A 234 5.54 5.71 30.25
C TYR A 234 5.82 5.23 31.68
N ASN A 235 7.03 4.74 31.97
CA ASN A 235 7.37 4.24 33.30
C ASN A 235 7.27 5.33 34.40
N TYR A 236 7.58 6.57 34.04
CA TYR A 236 7.44 7.70 34.95
C TYR A 236 5.98 8.05 35.28
N LEU A 237 5.10 7.95 34.27
CA LEU A 237 3.72 8.42 34.33
C LEU A 237 2.68 7.33 34.59
N LYS A 238 3.00 6.07 34.34
CA LYS A 238 2.05 4.94 34.18
C LYS A 238 1.06 4.75 35.34
N SER A 239 1.38 5.16 36.56
CA SER A 239 0.46 5.07 37.69
C SER A 239 -0.79 5.95 37.58
N TYR A 240 -0.73 6.94 36.67
CA TYR A 240 -1.81 7.91 36.40
C TYR A 240 -2.30 7.88 34.95
N LEU A 241 -1.75 6.98 34.12
CA LEU A 241 -2.19 6.80 32.73
C LEU A 241 -3.18 5.64 32.61
N ASP A 242 -4.12 5.76 31.69
CA ASP A 242 -4.97 4.68 31.18
C ASP A 242 -4.49 4.20 29.82
N GLU A 243 -3.86 5.10 29.05
CA GLU A 243 -3.28 4.83 27.74
C GLU A 243 -1.80 5.20 27.72
N GLY A 244 -0.99 4.36 27.06
CA GLY A 244 0.38 4.71 26.71
C GLY A 244 0.48 5.05 25.23
N ASN A 245 1.08 6.20 24.93
CA ASN A 245 1.13 6.75 23.58
C ASN A 245 2.57 7.13 23.17
N THR A 246 2.91 6.84 21.92
CA THR A 246 4.15 7.27 21.29
C THR A 246 3.96 7.40 19.77
N HIS A 247 4.71 8.31 19.16
CA HIS A 247 4.88 8.40 17.72
C HIS A 247 6.14 7.63 17.28
N GLN A 248 6.30 7.40 16.00
CA GLN A 248 7.48 6.78 15.42
C GLN A 248 8.13 7.73 14.39
N LEU A 249 8.23 9.01 14.72
CA LEU A 249 8.94 10.01 13.92
C LEU A 249 10.46 9.92 14.09
N ALA A 250 10.90 9.34 15.18
CA ALA A 250 12.27 8.94 15.46
C ALA A 250 12.27 7.70 16.37
N GLY A 251 13.43 7.03 16.47
CA GLY A 251 13.60 5.81 17.24
C GLY A 251 13.55 4.56 16.38
N SER A 252 13.34 3.41 16.99
CA SER A 252 13.47 2.12 16.32
C SER A 252 12.21 1.27 16.41
N PHE A 253 11.98 0.39 15.44
CA PHE A 253 10.90 -0.60 15.53
C PHE A 253 11.06 -1.56 16.73
N ASP A 254 12.26 -1.75 17.26
CA ASP A 254 12.46 -2.52 18.50
C ASP A 254 11.84 -1.83 19.70
N ASN A 255 12.04 -0.53 19.85
CA ASN A 255 11.46 0.25 20.94
C ASN A 255 9.96 0.44 20.75
N TYR A 256 9.51 0.69 19.53
CA TYR A 256 8.10 0.80 19.17
C TYR A 256 7.33 -0.48 19.53
N ALA A 257 7.82 -1.65 19.10
CA ALA A 257 7.26 -2.95 19.42
C ALA A 257 7.27 -3.25 20.94
N SER A 258 8.39 -2.93 21.61
CA SER A 258 8.56 -3.13 23.04
C SER A 258 7.60 -2.26 23.85
N PHE A 259 7.37 -1.03 23.41
CA PHE A 259 6.45 -0.10 24.04
C PHE A 259 5.01 -0.64 24.03
N PHE A 260 4.46 -0.98 22.87
CA PHE A 260 3.07 -1.50 22.79
C PHE A 260 2.90 -2.81 23.56
N THR A 261 3.87 -3.72 23.43
CA THR A 261 3.86 -4.97 24.19
C THR A 261 3.81 -4.70 25.70
N ARG A 262 4.58 -3.72 26.17
CA ARG A 262 4.65 -3.36 27.58
C ARG A 262 3.35 -2.75 28.08
N VAL A 263 2.82 -1.76 27.37
CA VAL A 263 1.58 -1.06 27.72
C VAL A 263 0.42 -2.06 27.81
N LYS A 264 0.27 -2.92 26.77
CA LYS A 264 -0.77 -3.96 26.73
C LYS A 264 -0.65 -4.96 27.87
N ARG A 265 0.57 -5.44 28.16
CA ARG A 265 0.82 -6.39 29.26
C ARG A 265 0.46 -5.82 30.63
N GLU A 266 0.58 -4.52 30.81
CA GLU A 266 0.18 -3.83 32.06
C GLU A 266 -1.32 -3.49 32.10
N GLY A 267 -2.12 -3.97 31.12
CA GLY A 267 -3.58 -3.81 31.09
C GLY A 267 -4.03 -2.41 30.69
N LYS A 268 -3.17 -1.63 30.06
CA LYS A 268 -3.47 -0.29 29.56
C LYS A 268 -3.66 -0.30 28.04
N VAL A 269 -4.22 0.76 27.49
CA VAL A 269 -4.49 0.90 26.05
C VAL A 269 -3.24 1.41 25.32
N PRO A 270 -2.63 0.61 24.43
CA PRO A 270 -1.53 1.08 23.58
C PRO A 270 -2.06 1.94 22.45
N THR A 271 -1.57 3.17 22.35
CA THR A 271 -2.04 4.18 21.41
C THR A 271 -0.87 4.73 20.58
N ALA A 272 -1.09 4.94 19.28
CA ALA A 272 -0.28 5.79 18.40
C ALA A 272 -1.21 6.82 17.79
N ASP A 273 -1.18 8.05 18.29
CA ASP A 273 -2.14 9.08 17.84
C ASP A 273 -1.58 10.00 16.76
N GLU A 274 -0.45 9.60 16.15
CA GLU A 274 0.14 10.29 15.00
C GLU A 274 0.91 9.29 14.11
N LEU A 275 0.18 8.56 13.27
CA LEU A 275 0.73 7.61 12.32
C LEU A 275 1.03 8.28 10.98
N HIS A 276 2.19 7.96 10.38
CA HIS A 276 2.67 8.59 9.15
C HIS A 276 2.90 7.59 8.02
N ASN A 277 2.98 6.28 8.34
CA ASN A 277 3.32 5.25 7.36
C ASN A 277 2.58 3.95 7.66
N VAL A 278 2.18 3.20 6.62
CA VAL A 278 1.53 1.90 6.80
C VAL A 278 2.42 0.91 7.56
N GLY A 279 3.74 1.05 7.48
CA GLY A 279 4.69 0.23 8.25
C GLY A 279 4.53 0.39 9.75
N GLU A 280 4.34 1.61 10.22
CA GLU A 280 4.07 1.90 11.64
C GLU A 280 2.78 1.23 12.11
N ALA A 281 1.73 1.30 11.29
CA ALA A 281 0.45 0.68 11.58
C ALA A 281 0.55 -0.86 11.60
N ILE A 282 1.28 -1.48 10.67
CA ILE A 282 1.51 -2.93 10.62
C ILE A 282 2.26 -3.40 11.87
N VAL A 283 3.37 -2.74 12.23
CA VAL A 283 4.17 -3.09 13.41
C VAL A 283 3.36 -2.82 14.69
N GLY A 284 2.72 -1.66 14.79
CA GLY A 284 1.87 -1.32 15.93
C GLY A 284 0.78 -2.37 16.17
N ALA A 285 0.04 -2.77 15.14
CA ALA A 285 -0.99 -3.81 15.22
C ALA A 285 -0.41 -5.17 15.65
N GLN A 286 0.75 -5.57 15.13
CA GLN A 286 1.43 -6.80 15.51
C GLN A 286 1.70 -6.85 17.02
N TYR A 287 2.17 -5.75 17.60
CA TYR A 287 2.61 -5.69 18.99
C TYR A 287 1.55 -5.17 19.95
N GLY A 288 0.33 -4.97 19.47
CA GLY A 288 -0.84 -4.80 20.30
C GLY A 288 -1.37 -3.39 20.42
N MET A 289 -0.98 -2.47 19.53
CA MET A 289 -1.63 -1.19 19.37
C MET A 289 -3.15 -1.38 19.23
N GLN A 290 -3.91 -0.62 20.00
CA GLN A 290 -5.37 -0.66 20.02
C GLN A 290 -6.01 0.57 19.40
N ASN A 291 -5.35 1.74 19.51
CA ASN A 291 -5.75 2.96 18.84
C ASN A 291 -4.65 3.41 17.90
N GLY A 292 -5.01 3.69 16.65
CA GLY A 292 -4.11 4.23 15.64
C GLY A 292 -4.76 5.42 14.94
N ILE A 293 -4.17 6.61 15.07
CA ILE A 293 -4.70 7.86 14.50
C ILE A 293 -3.74 8.37 13.44
N TRP A 294 -4.25 8.61 12.25
CA TRP A 294 -3.45 9.03 11.10
C TRP A 294 -3.28 10.54 11.05
N TRP A 295 -2.04 10.98 10.92
CA TRP A 295 -1.69 12.36 10.62
C TRP A 295 -1.82 12.68 9.12
N GLY A 296 -1.37 11.81 8.24
CA GLY A 296 -1.53 11.89 6.79
C GLY A 296 -2.28 10.68 6.25
N PHE A 297 -3.33 10.87 5.45
CA PHE A 297 -4.28 9.79 5.14
C PHE A 297 -4.76 9.74 3.68
N ASP A 298 -4.13 10.43 2.77
CA ASP A 298 -4.43 10.44 1.34
C ASP A 298 -3.65 9.36 0.57
N SER A 299 -3.57 8.17 1.15
CA SER A 299 -2.83 7.03 0.64
C SER A 299 -3.75 5.81 0.49
N LYS A 300 -3.65 5.14 -0.66
CA LYS A 300 -4.40 3.91 -0.90
C LYS A 300 -3.97 2.80 0.04
N ALA A 301 -2.66 2.68 0.27
CA ALA A 301 -2.12 1.67 1.19
C ALA A 301 -2.66 1.86 2.60
N ARG A 302 -2.69 3.08 3.13
CA ARG A 302 -3.20 3.39 4.48
C ARG A 302 -4.70 3.12 4.60
N GLY A 303 -5.49 3.66 3.67
CA GLY A 303 -6.94 3.49 3.69
C GLY A 303 -7.36 2.03 3.56
N GLN A 304 -6.80 1.30 2.61
CA GLN A 304 -7.11 -0.11 2.41
C GLN A 304 -6.65 -0.96 3.60
N PHE A 305 -5.49 -0.65 4.21
CA PHE A 305 -5.02 -1.34 5.41
C PHE A 305 -5.98 -1.19 6.59
N CYS A 306 -6.54 0.00 6.80
CA CYS A 306 -7.57 0.22 7.84
C CYS A 306 -8.80 -0.67 7.62
N ILE A 307 -9.26 -0.78 6.37
CA ILE A 307 -10.40 -1.61 6.01
C ILE A 307 -10.08 -3.09 6.24
N ASP A 308 -8.97 -3.58 5.66
CA ASP A 308 -8.64 -5.01 5.71
C ASP A 308 -8.28 -5.50 7.12
N SER A 309 -7.66 -4.67 7.95
CA SER A 309 -7.38 -5.03 9.34
C SER A 309 -8.64 -5.14 10.21
N ASN A 310 -9.68 -4.36 9.90
CA ASN A 310 -10.93 -4.38 10.65
C ASN A 310 -11.96 -5.36 10.09
N GLU A 311 -12.02 -5.55 8.78
CA GLU A 311 -12.98 -6.43 8.12
C GLU A 311 -12.41 -7.82 7.80
N GLY A 312 -11.12 -8.01 7.98
CA GLY A 312 -10.42 -9.20 7.54
C GLY A 312 -9.52 -9.86 8.57
N VAL A 313 -8.67 -10.72 8.05
CA VAL A 313 -7.69 -11.48 8.81
C VAL A 313 -6.32 -11.40 8.16
N ARG A 314 -5.27 -11.40 8.98
CA ARG A 314 -3.90 -11.45 8.51
C ARG A 314 -3.48 -12.89 8.24
N LEU A 315 -2.95 -13.13 7.03
CA LEU A 315 -2.47 -14.42 6.56
C LEU A 315 -0.94 -14.56 6.66
N GLY A 316 -0.21 -13.45 6.57
CA GLY A 316 1.24 -13.44 6.61
C GLY A 316 1.79 -12.15 7.23
N TYR A 317 2.98 -12.23 7.81
CA TYR A 317 3.68 -11.11 8.42
C TYR A 317 5.18 -11.34 8.40
N GLY A 318 5.96 -10.24 8.19
CA GLY A 318 7.40 -10.22 8.32
C GLY A 318 7.92 -8.82 8.58
N GLU A 319 9.02 -8.71 9.31
CA GLU A 319 9.67 -7.45 9.63
C GLU A 319 11.19 -7.56 9.55
N ASN A 320 11.84 -6.52 9.06
CA ASN A 320 13.28 -6.31 9.20
C ASN A 320 13.49 -5.15 10.19
N ARG A 321 13.57 -5.47 11.48
CA ARG A 321 13.68 -4.46 12.55
C ARG A 321 14.91 -3.58 12.40
N SER A 322 16.04 -4.17 12.00
CA SER A 322 17.29 -3.43 11.83
C SER A 322 17.26 -2.44 10.67
N ALA A 323 16.34 -2.64 9.73
CA ALA A 323 16.12 -1.78 8.58
C ALA A 323 14.85 -0.92 8.72
N TRP A 324 14.05 -1.12 9.78
CA TRP A 324 12.78 -0.44 10.04
C TRP A 324 11.78 -0.55 8.88
N THR A 325 11.65 -1.77 8.39
CA THR A 325 10.74 -2.12 7.30
C THR A 325 9.91 -3.35 7.68
N CYS A 326 8.73 -3.47 7.14
CA CYS A 326 7.85 -4.60 7.39
C CYS A 326 6.87 -4.83 6.24
N GLY A 327 6.20 -5.97 6.27
CA GLY A 327 5.12 -6.29 5.36
C GLY A 327 4.11 -7.25 5.96
N ALA A 328 2.93 -7.31 5.34
CA ALA A 328 1.85 -8.19 5.77
C ALA A 328 0.97 -8.58 4.59
N VAL A 329 0.25 -9.69 4.74
CA VAL A 329 -0.79 -10.14 3.82
C VAL A 329 -2.11 -10.23 4.59
N TYR A 330 -3.16 -9.61 4.07
CA TYR A 330 -4.50 -9.64 4.63
C TYR A 330 -5.50 -10.18 3.61
N ARG A 331 -6.47 -10.94 4.10
CA ARG A 331 -7.69 -11.29 3.36
C ARG A 331 -8.85 -10.53 3.97
N ASN A 332 -9.54 -9.74 3.16
CA ASN A 332 -10.79 -9.10 3.54
C ASN A 332 -11.92 -10.15 3.56
N ASN A 333 -12.60 -10.33 4.68
CA ASN A 333 -13.66 -11.35 4.81
C ASN A 333 -14.97 -10.92 4.17
N THR A 334 -15.16 -9.61 3.92
CA THR A 334 -16.35 -9.07 3.27
C THR A 334 -16.30 -9.22 1.76
N THR A 335 -15.13 -8.93 1.16
CA THR A 335 -14.94 -8.97 -0.30
C THR A 335 -14.28 -10.26 -0.80
N GLY A 336 -13.53 -10.96 0.06
CA GLY A 336 -12.70 -12.09 -0.31
C GLY A 336 -11.37 -11.69 -0.97
N GLU A 337 -11.13 -10.39 -1.19
CA GLU A 337 -9.90 -9.87 -1.78
C GLU A 337 -8.71 -10.11 -0.85
N VAL A 338 -7.54 -10.36 -1.43
CA VAL A 338 -6.29 -10.53 -0.69
C VAL A 338 -5.29 -9.47 -1.14
N HIS A 339 -4.79 -8.74 -0.15
CA HIS A 339 -3.84 -7.66 -0.37
C HIS A 339 -2.54 -7.89 0.39
N GLY A 340 -1.44 -7.53 -0.27
CA GLY A 340 -0.14 -7.43 0.37
C GLY A 340 0.22 -5.97 0.63
N TYR A 341 0.91 -5.76 1.74
CA TYR A 341 1.36 -4.45 2.20
C TYR A 341 2.84 -4.48 2.48
N LEU A 342 3.51 -3.39 2.13
CA LEU A 342 4.88 -3.08 2.53
C LEU A 342 4.94 -1.66 3.07
N GLY A 343 5.72 -1.47 4.10
CA GLY A 343 5.92 -0.17 4.71
C GLY A 343 7.26 -0.05 5.42
N SER A 344 7.65 1.18 5.68
CA SER A 344 8.87 1.52 6.39
C SER A 344 8.60 2.54 7.50
N SER A 345 9.64 2.90 8.26
CA SER A 345 9.62 4.09 9.09
C SER A 345 9.59 5.35 8.21
N GLU A 346 8.87 6.38 8.62
CA GLU A 346 8.77 7.62 7.87
C GLU A 346 10.12 8.31 7.64
N ARG A 347 10.98 8.33 8.64
CA ARG A 347 12.20 9.16 8.62
C ARG A 347 13.50 8.39 8.45
N GLN A 348 13.49 7.12 8.81
CA GLN A 348 14.70 6.31 8.85
C GLN A 348 14.40 4.88 8.45
N ALA A 349 14.89 4.46 7.31
CA ALA A 349 14.81 3.07 6.90
C ALA A 349 16.04 2.69 6.08
N LYS A 350 16.38 1.41 6.07
CA LYS A 350 17.38 0.85 5.16
C LYS A 350 16.67 0.04 4.10
N THR A 351 17.18 0.05 2.88
CA THR A 351 16.66 -0.79 1.82
C THR A 351 16.58 -2.23 2.26
N SER A 352 15.45 -2.86 2.05
CA SER A 352 15.16 -4.25 2.41
C SER A 352 14.41 -4.96 1.30
N THR A 353 14.63 -6.25 1.19
CA THR A 353 13.93 -7.12 0.25
C THR A 353 13.00 -8.08 1.00
N PHE A 354 11.77 -8.18 0.51
CA PHE A 354 10.73 -9.04 1.07
C PHE A 354 10.27 -10.06 0.04
N ALA A 355 10.41 -11.34 0.34
CA ALA A 355 9.82 -12.40 -0.43
C ALA A 355 8.44 -12.74 0.12
N PHE A 356 7.41 -12.62 -0.69
CA PHE A 356 6.07 -13.11 -0.39
C PHE A 356 5.93 -14.52 -0.97
N VAL A 357 5.63 -15.49 -0.09
CA VAL A 357 5.60 -16.92 -0.45
C VAL A 357 4.21 -17.48 -0.19
N SER A 358 3.51 -17.83 -1.25
CA SER A 358 2.22 -18.51 -1.17
C SER A 358 2.45 -20.01 -0.92
N LYS A 359 1.93 -20.52 0.20
CA LYS A 359 2.14 -21.88 0.64
C LYS A 359 1.26 -22.89 -0.09
N ASP A 360 0.04 -22.54 -0.40
CA ASP A 360 -0.99 -23.47 -0.85
C ASP A 360 -1.21 -23.50 -2.36
N ARG A 361 -0.91 -22.41 -3.10
CA ARG A 361 -1.14 -22.33 -4.55
C ARG A 361 -0.31 -21.26 -5.24
N ASP A 362 -0.26 -21.34 -6.57
CA ASP A 362 0.30 -20.30 -7.42
C ASP A 362 -0.62 -19.08 -7.43
N VAL A 363 -0.04 -17.90 -7.34
CA VAL A 363 -0.73 -16.61 -7.30
C VAL A 363 -0.11 -15.59 -8.25
N TYR A 364 -0.79 -14.49 -8.42
CA TYR A 364 -0.36 -13.33 -9.19
C TYR A 364 -0.26 -12.12 -8.25
N PHE A 365 0.83 -11.39 -8.34
CA PHE A 365 1.07 -10.15 -7.60
C PHE A 365 0.87 -8.95 -8.55
N ASN A 366 -0.17 -8.16 -8.39
CA ASN A 366 -0.60 -7.14 -9.36
C ASN A 366 -0.63 -7.66 -10.82
N GLY A 367 -1.12 -8.88 -11.00
CA GLY A 367 -1.16 -9.52 -12.30
C GLY A 367 0.14 -10.18 -12.74
N ASP A 368 1.21 -10.07 -11.96
CA ASP A 368 2.48 -10.74 -12.22
C ASP A 368 2.48 -12.15 -11.61
N GLY A 369 2.60 -13.17 -12.44
CA GLY A 369 2.52 -14.59 -12.06
C GLY A 369 2.24 -15.48 -13.28
N PRO A 370 1.86 -16.73 -13.04
CA PRO A 370 1.71 -17.36 -11.73
C PRO A 370 3.05 -17.64 -11.06
N THR A 371 3.13 -17.49 -9.76
CA THR A 371 4.33 -17.84 -8.97
C THR A 371 3.96 -18.13 -7.53
N ARG A 372 4.77 -18.96 -6.87
CA ARG A 372 4.69 -19.18 -5.41
C ARG A 372 5.47 -18.13 -4.63
N ARG A 373 6.45 -17.51 -5.24
CA ARG A 373 7.36 -16.59 -4.57
C ARG A 373 7.58 -15.34 -5.41
N TYR A 374 7.46 -14.17 -4.77
CA TYR A 374 7.68 -12.89 -5.40
C TYR A 374 8.48 -11.97 -4.47
N VAL A 375 9.47 -11.27 -5.00
CA VAL A 375 10.32 -10.39 -4.21
C VAL A 375 10.05 -8.93 -4.54
N PHE A 376 9.75 -8.16 -3.50
CA PHE A 376 9.67 -6.71 -3.54
C PHE A 376 10.84 -6.08 -2.81
N GLU A 377 11.29 -4.93 -3.29
CA GLU A 377 12.21 -4.06 -2.58
C GLU A 377 11.44 -2.92 -1.92
N VAL A 378 11.74 -2.66 -0.65
CA VAL A 378 11.33 -1.45 0.05
C VAL A 378 12.57 -0.56 0.14
N PRO A 379 12.60 0.57 -0.57
CA PRO A 379 13.77 1.43 -0.59
C PRO A 379 14.01 2.09 0.76
N GLY A 380 15.26 2.15 1.16
CA GLY A 380 15.68 2.92 2.31
C GLY A 380 15.68 4.42 2.01
N GLY A 381 15.55 5.20 3.06
CA GLY A 381 15.66 6.64 2.99
C GLY A 381 16.14 7.19 4.32
N THR A 382 16.62 8.41 4.31
CA THR A 382 17.15 9.05 5.50
C THR A 382 16.65 10.49 5.59
N GLY A 383 16.26 10.88 6.79
CA GLY A 383 15.93 12.24 7.14
C GLY A 383 14.47 12.63 6.94
N TYR A 384 14.06 13.50 7.79
CA TYR A 384 12.72 14.09 7.82
C TYR A 384 12.45 14.87 6.52
N GLN A 385 11.25 14.76 5.99
CA GLN A 385 10.75 15.43 4.79
C GLN A 385 11.40 14.99 3.46
N GLN A 386 12.21 13.95 3.42
CA GLN A 386 12.78 13.51 2.15
C GLN A 386 11.84 12.61 1.33
N GLY A 387 10.61 12.43 1.78
CA GLY A 387 9.59 11.67 1.09
C GLY A 387 10.18 10.41 0.45
N GLN A 388 10.21 9.30 1.18
CA GLN A 388 10.81 8.09 0.65
C GLN A 388 9.90 7.52 -0.42
N ILE A 389 10.26 7.69 -1.69
CA ILE A 389 9.54 7.05 -2.79
C ILE A 389 9.53 5.54 -2.55
N GLY A 390 8.33 4.96 -2.48
CA GLY A 390 8.18 3.54 -2.22
C GLY A 390 8.23 3.12 -0.76
N ALA A 391 8.17 4.08 0.18
CA ALA A 391 8.06 3.79 1.61
C ALA A 391 6.78 3.03 1.99
N GLU A 392 5.76 3.12 1.15
CA GLU A 392 4.51 2.41 1.29
C GLU A 392 4.11 1.76 -0.03
N ARG A 393 3.50 0.59 0.04
CA ARG A 393 2.96 -0.12 -1.12
C ARG A 393 1.77 -0.97 -0.73
N LEU A 394 0.73 -0.93 -1.57
CA LEU A 394 -0.34 -1.90 -1.65
C LEU A 394 -0.19 -2.69 -2.95
N PHE A 395 -0.45 -3.99 -2.93
CA PHE A 395 -0.55 -4.81 -4.13
C PHE A 395 -1.61 -5.90 -3.95
N ASP A 396 -2.27 -6.24 -5.06
CA ASP A 396 -3.30 -7.27 -5.09
C ASP A 396 -2.65 -8.65 -5.24
N ILE A 397 -3.16 -9.64 -4.51
CA ILE A 397 -2.79 -11.05 -4.66
C ILE A 397 -4.00 -11.79 -5.20
N THR A 398 -3.90 -12.28 -6.43
CA THR A 398 -5.01 -12.94 -7.14
C THR A 398 -4.61 -14.34 -7.61
N TRP A 399 -5.58 -15.20 -7.89
CA TRP A 399 -5.37 -16.57 -8.36
C TRP A 399 -6.56 -17.03 -9.22
N GLY A 400 -6.41 -18.19 -9.86
CA GLY A 400 -7.43 -18.75 -10.72
C GLY A 400 -7.27 -18.36 -12.19
N GLU A 401 -8.35 -18.42 -12.96
CA GLU A 401 -8.34 -18.18 -14.40
C GLU A 401 -8.55 -16.71 -14.75
N ASP A 402 -9.40 -16.02 -14.01
CA ASP A 402 -9.67 -14.58 -14.19
C ASP A 402 -8.70 -13.74 -13.34
N VAL A 403 -7.54 -13.43 -13.89
CA VAL A 403 -6.51 -12.65 -13.22
C VAL A 403 -6.14 -11.41 -14.03
N ALA A 404 -5.72 -10.36 -13.31
CA ALA A 404 -5.31 -9.11 -13.93
C ALA A 404 -4.21 -9.33 -14.98
N PRO A 405 -4.34 -8.76 -16.19
CA PRO A 405 -3.19 -8.57 -17.05
C PRO A 405 -2.12 -7.74 -16.33
N PHE A 406 -0.85 -8.09 -16.54
CA PHE A 406 0.22 -7.30 -15.95
C PHE A 406 0.39 -5.97 -16.67
N VAL A 407 0.17 -4.86 -15.95
CA VAL A 407 0.36 -3.52 -16.49
C VAL A 407 1.83 -3.13 -16.32
N VAL A 408 2.45 -2.72 -17.40
CA VAL A 408 3.83 -2.21 -17.44
C VAL A 408 3.85 -0.74 -17.86
N ASP A 409 4.95 -0.04 -17.65
CA ASP A 409 5.18 1.27 -18.25
C ASP A 409 5.10 1.14 -19.77
N GLY A 410 4.18 1.84 -20.39
CA GLY A 410 3.92 1.70 -21.80
C GLY A 410 2.80 2.59 -22.31
N THR A 411 2.53 2.51 -23.61
CA THR A 411 1.46 3.26 -24.27
C THR A 411 0.29 2.34 -24.60
N TYR A 412 -0.91 2.76 -24.24
CA TYR A 412 -2.13 1.99 -24.29
C TYR A 412 -3.27 2.74 -24.99
N LEU A 413 -4.19 1.98 -25.57
CA LEU A 413 -5.56 2.38 -25.80
C LEU A 413 -6.37 1.98 -24.57
N ILE A 414 -7.21 2.86 -24.05
CA ILE A 414 -8.02 2.60 -22.86
C ILE A 414 -9.49 2.56 -23.27
N MET A 415 -10.08 1.36 -23.29
CA MET A 415 -11.44 1.11 -23.76
C MET A 415 -12.42 1.00 -22.60
N ASN A 416 -13.51 1.75 -22.67
CA ASN A 416 -14.62 1.60 -21.72
C ASN A 416 -15.55 0.46 -22.15
N GLN A 417 -15.94 -0.43 -21.22
CA GLN A 417 -16.80 -1.57 -21.54
C GLN A 417 -18.21 -1.16 -21.94
N TYR A 418 -18.79 -0.14 -21.30
CA TYR A 418 -20.17 0.29 -21.54
C TYR A 418 -20.36 0.93 -22.91
N SER A 419 -19.45 1.83 -23.28
CA SER A 419 -19.52 2.55 -24.54
C SER A 419 -18.88 1.78 -25.72
N GLY A 420 -17.99 0.83 -25.44
CA GLY A 420 -17.14 0.18 -26.42
C GLY A 420 -16.15 1.13 -27.10
N LYS A 421 -15.92 2.32 -26.52
CA LYS A 421 -15.14 3.41 -27.13
C LYS A 421 -13.88 3.70 -26.30
N MET A 422 -12.91 4.32 -26.98
CA MET A 422 -11.62 4.64 -26.40
C MET A 422 -11.66 5.96 -25.62
N LEU A 423 -11.00 5.99 -24.48
CA LEU A 423 -10.69 7.21 -23.75
C LEU A 423 -9.94 8.15 -24.70
N THR A 424 -10.38 9.39 -24.79
CA THR A 424 -9.91 10.36 -25.77
C THR A 424 -9.63 11.70 -25.10
N SER A 425 -8.45 12.26 -25.36
CA SER A 425 -8.15 13.63 -24.97
C SER A 425 -8.90 14.62 -25.85
N ALA A 426 -9.61 15.55 -25.20
CA ALA A 426 -10.20 16.71 -25.86
C ALA A 426 -9.39 17.99 -25.56
N GLY A 427 -8.09 17.85 -25.37
CA GLY A 427 -7.21 18.92 -24.90
C GLY A 427 -7.41 19.21 -23.43
N SER A 428 -7.18 20.46 -23.01
CA SER A 428 -7.29 20.93 -21.62
C SER A 428 -8.73 21.17 -21.15
N SER A 429 -9.76 20.69 -21.85
CA SER A 429 -11.16 20.93 -21.48
C SER A 429 -11.77 19.75 -20.72
N LYS A 430 -11.98 18.63 -21.39
CA LYS A 430 -12.57 17.40 -20.83
C LYS A 430 -12.04 16.18 -21.53
N ALA A 431 -11.85 15.12 -20.79
CA ALA A 431 -11.66 13.80 -21.37
C ALA A 431 -13.01 13.20 -21.78
N THR A 432 -13.04 12.52 -22.89
CA THR A 432 -14.25 11.92 -23.46
C THR A 432 -13.99 10.50 -23.91
N THR A 433 -15.04 9.77 -24.28
CA THR A 433 -14.90 8.50 -25.01
C THR A 433 -15.31 8.71 -26.48
N SER A 434 -14.52 8.17 -27.39
CA SER A 434 -14.78 8.25 -28.82
C SER A 434 -14.43 6.95 -29.54
N ASN A 435 -14.96 6.78 -30.75
CA ASN A 435 -14.55 5.65 -31.58
C ASN A 435 -13.05 5.73 -31.86
N LEU A 436 -12.42 4.57 -32.00
CA LEU A 436 -11.01 4.50 -32.39
C LEU A 436 -10.82 5.11 -33.77
N VAL A 437 -9.89 6.06 -33.85
CA VAL A 437 -9.44 6.65 -35.10
C VAL A 437 -8.05 6.11 -35.38
N SER A 438 -7.84 5.43 -36.48
CA SER A 438 -6.64 4.67 -36.84
C SER A 438 -5.31 5.46 -36.86
N SER A 439 -5.34 6.77 -36.82
CA SER A 439 -4.18 7.67 -36.75
C SER A 439 -4.20 8.60 -35.52
N GLY A 440 -5.15 8.40 -34.61
CA GLY A 440 -5.43 9.37 -33.54
C GLY A 440 -4.57 9.18 -32.33
N THR A 441 -3.52 9.96 -32.17
CA THR A 441 -2.72 10.00 -30.93
C THR A 441 -3.52 10.51 -29.73
N SER A 442 -4.65 11.20 -29.93
CA SER A 442 -5.55 11.64 -28.86
C SER A 442 -6.16 10.48 -28.04
N GLN A 443 -6.09 9.25 -28.54
CA GLN A 443 -6.55 8.04 -27.87
C GLN A 443 -5.41 7.18 -27.30
N GLN A 444 -4.17 7.64 -27.45
CA GLN A 444 -3.00 6.95 -26.95
C GLN A 444 -2.57 7.54 -25.61
N TRP A 445 -2.41 6.68 -24.62
CA TRP A 445 -2.12 7.05 -23.25
C TRP A 445 -0.87 6.33 -22.74
N LYS A 446 0.13 7.09 -22.35
CA LYS A 446 1.26 6.55 -21.62
C LYS A 446 0.83 6.28 -20.19
N VAL A 447 0.92 5.05 -19.77
CA VAL A 447 0.69 4.63 -18.37
C VAL A 447 2.06 4.35 -17.76
N ALA A 448 2.42 5.08 -16.73
CA ALA A 448 3.71 5.00 -16.05
C ALA A 448 3.52 5.10 -14.53
N PRO A 449 4.47 4.61 -13.70
CA PRO A 449 4.40 4.78 -12.26
C PRO A 449 4.22 6.25 -11.87
N GLY A 450 3.17 6.52 -11.08
CA GLY A 450 2.65 7.87 -10.79
C GLY A 450 2.99 8.37 -9.39
N TYR A 451 4.05 7.90 -8.80
CA TYR A 451 4.44 8.29 -7.45
C TYR A 451 5.47 9.41 -7.46
N THR A 452 5.33 10.29 -6.51
CA THR A 452 6.30 11.35 -6.21
C THR A 452 7.00 11.10 -4.89
N THR A 453 6.24 10.60 -3.91
CA THR A 453 6.72 10.25 -2.56
C THR A 453 5.83 9.16 -1.96
N GLY A 454 6.31 8.46 -0.94
CA GLY A 454 5.52 7.54 -0.10
C GLY A 454 4.88 6.39 -0.85
N ASP A 455 3.57 6.38 -0.97
CA ASP A 455 2.79 5.30 -1.56
C ASP A 455 2.95 5.22 -3.08
N ILE A 456 3.51 4.11 -3.56
CA ILE A 456 3.76 3.83 -4.98
C ILE A 456 2.68 2.96 -5.64
N SER A 457 1.49 2.89 -5.07
CA SER A 457 0.37 2.14 -5.64
C SER A 457 -0.30 2.82 -6.84
N TYR A 458 0.20 3.97 -7.27
CA TYR A 458 -0.44 4.81 -8.28
C TYR A 458 0.28 4.87 -9.62
N TRP A 459 -0.48 5.32 -10.65
CA TRP A 459 -0.05 5.50 -12.01
C TRP A 459 -0.35 6.91 -12.49
N PHE A 460 0.51 7.46 -13.37
CA PHE A 460 0.16 8.54 -14.27
C PHE A 460 -0.45 7.97 -15.56
N ILE A 461 -1.43 8.67 -16.09
CA ILE A 461 -2.09 8.33 -17.36
C ILE A 461 -2.00 9.57 -18.25
N ASP A 462 -1.02 9.60 -19.17
CA ASP A 462 -0.64 10.78 -19.92
C ASP A 462 -1.00 10.65 -21.39
N ASN A 463 -1.69 11.64 -21.94
CA ASN A 463 -1.99 11.63 -23.36
C ASN A 463 -0.75 11.99 -24.20
N VAL A 464 -0.49 11.21 -25.26
CA VAL A 464 0.72 11.37 -26.07
C VAL A 464 0.63 12.46 -27.16
N THR A 465 -0.52 13.14 -27.32
CA THR A 465 -0.69 14.17 -28.37
C THR A 465 -0.02 15.49 -28.04
N THR A 466 0.39 15.73 -26.83
CA THR A 466 0.92 17.02 -26.41
C THR A 466 2.42 16.97 -26.23
N ASP A 467 3.13 17.99 -26.67
CA ASP A 467 4.56 18.18 -26.42
C ASP A 467 4.91 18.34 -24.92
N LYS A 468 3.88 18.40 -24.10
CA LYS A 468 3.96 18.54 -22.64
C LYS A 468 3.02 17.52 -22.04
N ASN A 469 3.53 16.69 -21.16
CA ASN A 469 2.78 15.65 -20.50
C ASN A 469 1.40 16.14 -20.08
N ALA A 470 0.36 15.69 -20.78
CA ALA A 470 -1.02 16.02 -20.47
C ALA A 470 -1.57 14.90 -19.62
N HIS A 471 -1.46 15.06 -18.33
CA HIS A 471 -1.99 14.11 -17.36
C HIS A 471 -3.51 14.05 -17.42
N LEU A 472 -4.07 12.86 -17.31
CA LEU A 472 -5.48 12.67 -16.96
C LEU A 472 -5.66 13.26 -15.56
N ASN A 473 -6.50 14.29 -15.41
CA ASN A 473 -6.50 15.18 -14.26
C ASN A 473 -7.94 15.45 -13.78
N VAL A 474 -8.11 15.61 -12.47
CA VAL A 474 -9.39 16.02 -11.86
C VAL A 474 -9.47 17.53 -11.76
N LEU A 475 -10.36 18.13 -12.53
CA LEU A 475 -10.48 19.58 -12.64
C LEU A 475 -10.74 20.25 -11.28
N ASN A 476 -9.93 21.26 -10.96
CA ASN A 476 -10.07 22.14 -9.79
C ASN A 476 -10.07 21.38 -8.44
N LEU A 477 -9.34 20.28 -8.32
CA LEU A 477 -9.26 19.48 -7.09
C LEU A 477 -10.65 19.08 -6.55
N ASN A 478 -11.59 18.80 -7.46
CA ASN A 478 -12.97 18.53 -7.07
C ASN A 478 -13.15 17.13 -6.48
N LEU A 479 -13.54 17.07 -5.21
CA LEU A 479 -13.77 15.81 -4.47
C LEU A 479 -15.19 15.23 -4.65
N ASN A 480 -16.11 15.96 -5.29
CA ASN A 480 -17.51 15.57 -5.37
C ASN A 480 -17.78 14.56 -6.49
N ASP A 481 -18.95 13.92 -6.42
CA ASP A 481 -19.49 13.17 -7.54
C ASP A 481 -19.70 14.08 -8.76
N GLU A 482 -19.63 13.47 -9.94
CA GLU A 482 -19.72 14.15 -11.24
C GLU A 482 -18.58 15.14 -11.49
N ALA A 483 -17.46 15.03 -10.74
CA ALA A 483 -16.26 15.83 -11.01
C ALA A 483 -15.77 15.62 -12.44
N ASN A 484 -15.47 16.73 -13.12
CA ASN A 484 -14.93 16.68 -14.48
C ASN A 484 -13.51 16.16 -14.48
N VAL A 485 -13.23 15.29 -15.44
CA VAL A 485 -11.88 14.80 -15.76
C VAL A 485 -11.42 15.46 -17.07
N ILE A 486 -10.20 15.96 -17.08
CA ILE A 486 -9.60 16.69 -18.17
C ILE A 486 -8.19 16.13 -18.49
N CYS A 487 -7.57 16.64 -19.51
CA CYS A 487 -6.14 16.52 -19.71
C CYS A 487 -5.50 17.85 -19.36
N TRP A 488 -4.63 17.85 -18.39
CA TRP A 488 -3.97 19.06 -17.93
C TRP A 488 -2.47 18.85 -17.79
N GLN A 489 -1.73 19.89 -18.10
CA GLN A 489 -0.31 19.93 -17.82
C GLN A 489 -0.11 20.30 -16.36
N GLY A 490 0.44 19.42 -15.57
CA GLY A 490 0.83 19.70 -14.18
C GLY A 490 1.83 20.85 -14.10
N ASP A 491 1.86 21.53 -12.97
CA ASP A 491 2.79 22.64 -12.73
C ASP A 491 4.25 22.19 -12.51
N GLY A 492 4.50 20.87 -12.57
CA GLY A 492 5.82 20.26 -12.40
C GLY A 492 6.31 20.20 -10.95
N ASN A 493 5.48 20.60 -10.00
CA ASN A 493 5.80 20.51 -8.57
C ASN A 493 5.22 19.21 -7.99
N GLY A 494 6.09 18.27 -7.64
CA GLY A 494 5.74 16.92 -7.20
C GLY A 494 4.75 16.81 -6.05
N ASP A 495 4.56 17.84 -5.23
CA ASP A 495 3.64 17.84 -4.09
C ASP A 495 2.18 18.14 -4.46
N HIS A 496 1.89 18.55 -5.69
CA HIS A 496 0.56 19.00 -6.14
C HIS A 496 -0.07 18.10 -7.22
N MET A 497 0.40 16.86 -7.34
CA MET A 497 -0.05 15.97 -8.43
C MET A 497 -1.04 14.89 -7.98
N LEU A 498 -1.76 15.09 -6.88
CA LEU A 498 -2.70 14.09 -6.37
C LEU A 498 -3.90 13.89 -7.29
N GLU A 499 -4.32 14.96 -7.99
CA GLU A 499 -5.38 14.96 -8.97
C GLU A 499 -5.02 14.26 -10.29
N GLU A 500 -3.75 13.93 -10.48
CA GLU A 500 -3.18 13.31 -11.68
C GLU A 500 -2.77 11.87 -11.47
N GLN A 501 -2.93 11.35 -10.26
CA GLN A 501 -2.52 10.00 -9.87
C GLN A 501 -3.73 9.07 -9.77
N TRP A 502 -3.58 7.87 -10.30
CA TRP A 502 -4.65 6.91 -10.49
C TRP A 502 -4.26 5.52 -9.97
N TYR A 503 -5.14 4.91 -9.20
CA TYR A 503 -5.02 3.51 -8.80
C TYR A 503 -5.75 2.62 -9.82
N LEU A 504 -5.07 1.59 -10.30
CA LEU A 504 -5.64 0.60 -11.22
C LEU A 504 -6.04 -0.63 -10.41
N LYS A 505 -7.33 -0.74 -10.07
CA LYS A 505 -7.87 -1.90 -9.37
C LYS A 505 -8.42 -2.88 -10.37
N TYR A 506 -7.92 -4.12 -10.38
CA TYR A 506 -8.49 -5.16 -11.22
C TYR A 506 -9.95 -5.44 -10.84
N ALA A 507 -10.80 -5.64 -11.84
CA ALA A 507 -12.19 -5.96 -11.66
C ALA A 507 -12.49 -7.39 -12.11
N GLN A 508 -12.48 -7.66 -13.42
CA GLN A 508 -12.78 -8.96 -14.03
C GLN A 508 -12.48 -8.93 -15.53
N ASP A 509 -12.33 -10.08 -16.18
CA ASP A 509 -12.27 -10.26 -17.63
C ASP A 509 -11.28 -9.30 -18.36
N GLY A 510 -10.15 -8.99 -17.72
CA GLY A 510 -9.16 -8.05 -18.25
C GLY A 510 -9.53 -6.57 -18.09
N TYR A 511 -10.57 -6.23 -17.33
CA TYR A 511 -10.98 -4.85 -17.06
C TYR A 511 -10.55 -4.39 -15.69
N TYR A 512 -10.29 -3.08 -15.59
CA TYR A 512 -9.89 -2.37 -14.38
C TYR A 512 -10.90 -1.31 -14.01
N TYR A 513 -10.95 -1.00 -12.72
CA TYR A 513 -11.39 0.31 -12.23
C TYR A 513 -10.21 1.25 -12.24
N ILE A 514 -10.41 2.48 -12.73
CA ILE A 514 -9.45 3.58 -12.65
C ILE A 514 -9.94 4.51 -11.56
N ILE A 515 -9.18 4.62 -10.45
CA ILE A 515 -9.63 5.30 -9.23
C ILE A 515 -8.70 6.49 -8.96
N SER A 516 -9.28 7.67 -8.77
CA SER A 516 -8.53 8.89 -8.48
C SER A 516 -7.88 8.82 -7.08
N ARG A 517 -6.61 9.14 -6.99
CA ARG A 517 -5.92 9.33 -5.70
C ARG A 517 -6.55 10.47 -4.90
N LEU A 518 -6.92 11.56 -5.57
CA LEU A 518 -7.45 12.75 -4.94
C LEU A 518 -8.70 12.49 -4.08
N SER A 519 -9.64 11.67 -4.59
CA SER A 519 -10.97 11.51 -4.02
C SER A 519 -11.38 10.06 -3.76
N ASN A 520 -10.54 9.09 -4.10
CA ASN A 520 -10.86 7.65 -4.11
C ASN A 520 -12.12 7.30 -4.94
N LYS A 521 -12.52 8.19 -5.86
CA LYS A 521 -13.67 8.00 -6.76
C LYS A 521 -13.24 7.36 -8.08
N TYR A 522 -14.19 6.71 -8.71
CA TYR A 522 -14.01 5.86 -9.90
C TYR A 522 -14.27 6.65 -11.16
N LEU A 523 -13.36 6.53 -12.13
CA LEU A 523 -13.56 7.04 -13.48
C LEU A 523 -14.70 6.27 -14.16
N TYR A 524 -15.69 6.97 -14.71
CA TYR A 524 -16.79 6.33 -15.41
C TYR A 524 -17.20 7.09 -16.68
N CYS A 525 -17.78 6.35 -17.63
CA CYS A 525 -18.32 6.90 -18.86
C CYS A 525 -19.81 7.27 -18.68
N THR A 526 -20.18 8.50 -18.99
CA THR A 526 -21.53 9.03 -18.70
C THR A 526 -22.62 8.43 -19.59
N ASN A 527 -22.29 8.08 -20.85
CA ASN A 527 -23.22 7.42 -21.79
C ASN A 527 -22.46 6.76 -22.97
N THR A 528 -23.17 6.14 -23.90
CA THR A 528 -22.59 5.37 -25.01
C THR A 528 -22.34 6.17 -26.29
N ALA A 529 -22.72 7.45 -26.36
CA ALA A 529 -22.52 8.28 -27.55
C ALA A 529 -21.02 8.61 -27.75
N SER A 530 -20.57 8.78 -28.98
CA SER A 530 -19.23 9.27 -29.25
C SER A 530 -19.07 10.70 -28.76
N GLY A 531 -17.96 10.99 -28.08
CA GLY A 531 -17.74 12.29 -27.44
C GLY A 531 -18.38 12.41 -26.05
N SER A 532 -18.92 11.32 -25.49
CA SER A 532 -19.43 11.31 -24.10
C SER A 532 -18.31 11.61 -23.11
N GLU A 533 -18.59 12.50 -22.18
CA GLU A 533 -17.65 12.86 -21.13
C GLU A 533 -17.38 11.68 -20.19
N VAL A 534 -16.17 11.62 -19.67
CA VAL A 534 -15.82 10.80 -18.51
C VAL A 534 -15.78 11.69 -17.28
N ARG A 535 -16.21 11.14 -16.15
CA ARG A 535 -16.31 11.85 -14.88
C ARG A 535 -15.95 10.93 -13.74
N LEU A 536 -15.88 11.48 -12.53
CA LEU A 536 -15.70 10.72 -11.30
C LEU A 536 -17.01 10.51 -10.58
N LYS A 537 -17.15 9.34 -9.95
CA LYS A 537 -18.31 8.99 -9.12
C LYS A 537 -17.91 7.99 -8.05
N GLU A 538 -18.71 7.92 -6.98
CA GLU A 538 -18.62 6.80 -6.03
C GLU A 538 -18.58 5.46 -6.78
N GLY A 539 -17.80 4.52 -6.26
CA GLY A 539 -17.66 3.19 -6.85
C GLY A 539 -19.01 2.48 -7.00
N PRO A 540 -19.13 1.58 -7.97
CA PRO A 540 -20.38 0.86 -8.18
C PRO A 540 -20.69 -0.02 -6.97
N SER A 541 -21.96 0.01 -6.53
CA SER A 541 -22.42 -0.92 -5.49
C SER A 541 -22.07 -2.36 -5.87
N PRO A 542 -21.64 -3.20 -4.93
CA PRO A 542 -21.43 -4.65 -5.17
C PRO A 542 -22.66 -5.31 -5.79
N LYS A 543 -23.87 -4.80 -5.46
CA LYS A 543 -25.17 -5.28 -5.97
C LYS A 543 -25.63 -4.57 -7.25
N ALA A 544 -24.83 -3.69 -7.85
CA ALA A 544 -25.19 -3.01 -9.08
C ALA A 544 -25.43 -4.02 -10.20
N ARG A 545 -26.53 -3.84 -10.94
CA ARG A 545 -26.90 -4.70 -12.08
C ARG A 545 -25.88 -4.62 -13.23
N SER A 546 -25.24 -3.47 -13.40
CA SER A 546 -24.18 -3.27 -14.38
C SER A 546 -23.12 -2.38 -13.77
N LYS A 547 -21.87 -2.77 -13.97
CA LYS A 547 -20.67 -2.00 -13.60
C LYS A 547 -19.92 -1.51 -14.83
N SER A 548 -20.43 -1.82 -16.03
CA SER A 548 -19.72 -1.63 -17.31
C SER A 548 -19.25 -0.19 -17.56
N ALA A 549 -20.00 0.81 -17.10
CA ALA A 549 -19.61 2.21 -17.23
C ALA A 549 -18.31 2.57 -16.50
N TYR A 550 -17.95 1.81 -15.47
CA TYR A 550 -16.75 1.99 -14.65
C TYR A 550 -15.58 1.09 -15.08
N LEU A 551 -15.81 0.18 -16.02
CA LEU A 551 -14.85 -0.83 -16.43
C LEU A 551 -14.05 -0.41 -17.64
N TRP A 552 -12.72 -0.44 -17.51
CA TRP A 552 -11.76 0.02 -18.48
C TRP A 552 -10.74 -1.06 -18.81
N ARG A 553 -10.49 -1.30 -20.08
CA ARG A 553 -9.46 -2.22 -20.55
C ARG A 553 -8.29 -1.43 -21.10
N LEU A 554 -7.09 -1.75 -20.63
CA LEU A 554 -5.83 -1.21 -21.12
C LEU A 554 -5.31 -2.14 -22.23
N GLN A 555 -5.24 -1.66 -23.45
CA GLN A 555 -4.75 -2.40 -24.60
C GLN A 555 -3.48 -1.72 -25.10
N PRO A 556 -2.33 -2.43 -25.23
CA PRO A 556 -1.16 -1.86 -25.86
C PRO A 556 -1.52 -1.27 -27.24
N ILE A 557 -0.86 -0.17 -27.64
CA ILE A 557 -1.09 0.43 -28.96
C ILE A 557 -0.86 -0.62 -30.05
N ASP A 558 -1.64 -0.53 -31.15
CA ASP A 558 -1.66 -1.49 -32.25
C ASP A 558 -2.29 -2.86 -31.90
N SER A 559 -2.72 -3.07 -30.66
CA SER A 559 -3.48 -4.27 -30.29
C SER A 559 -4.96 -4.12 -30.67
N ARG A 560 -5.60 -5.25 -30.93
CA ARG A 560 -7.06 -5.35 -31.02
C ARG A 560 -7.62 -5.80 -29.70
N ALA A 561 -8.92 -5.54 -29.46
CA ALA A 561 -9.61 -6.15 -28.34
C ALA A 561 -9.57 -7.68 -28.50
N ASP A 562 -8.63 -8.32 -27.87
CA ASP A 562 -8.41 -9.74 -27.91
C ASP A 562 -8.53 -10.35 -26.49
N THR A 563 -9.35 -11.38 -26.38
CA THR A 563 -9.55 -12.14 -25.14
C THR A 563 -9.09 -13.59 -25.28
N LYS A 564 -8.55 -13.96 -26.43
CA LYS A 564 -8.12 -15.32 -26.72
C LYS A 564 -6.65 -15.48 -26.36
N ALA A 565 -6.38 -16.30 -25.37
CA ALA A 565 -5.02 -16.63 -25.00
C ALA A 565 -4.29 -17.36 -26.15
N PRO A 566 -3.00 -17.08 -26.37
CA PRO A 566 -2.18 -17.82 -27.33
C PRO A 566 -2.05 -19.30 -26.92
N ALA A 567 -1.67 -20.14 -27.87
CA ALA A 567 -1.31 -21.52 -27.56
C ALA A 567 -0.01 -21.58 -26.73
N ALA A 568 0.19 -22.67 -26.00
CA ALA A 568 1.43 -22.85 -25.25
C ALA A 568 2.64 -22.96 -26.19
N PRO A 569 3.81 -22.45 -25.81
CA PRO A 569 5.07 -22.73 -26.49
C PRO A 569 5.36 -24.24 -26.50
N THR A 570 5.97 -24.71 -27.55
CA THR A 570 6.30 -26.12 -27.74
C THR A 570 7.80 -26.35 -27.89
N GLU A 571 8.23 -27.59 -27.89
CA GLU A 571 9.61 -27.99 -28.14
C GLU A 571 10.65 -27.27 -27.26
N LEU A 572 10.29 -27.04 -25.98
CA LEU A 572 11.25 -26.49 -25.02
C LEU A 572 12.50 -27.35 -24.98
N THR A 573 13.66 -26.73 -25.09
CA THR A 573 14.97 -27.37 -24.86
C THR A 573 15.66 -26.69 -23.69
N VAL A 574 16.45 -27.44 -22.95
CA VAL A 574 17.22 -26.97 -21.80
C VAL A 574 18.63 -27.52 -21.90
N GLN A 575 19.65 -26.67 -22.01
CA GLN A 575 21.03 -27.04 -22.15
C GLN A 575 21.89 -26.36 -21.06
N GLN A 576 22.66 -27.14 -20.32
CA GLN A 576 23.64 -26.61 -19.40
C GLN A 576 24.80 -25.98 -20.16
N GLN A 577 25.11 -24.72 -19.87
CA GLN A 577 26.24 -23.97 -20.41
C GLN A 577 27.23 -23.65 -19.28
N ALA A 578 28.42 -23.15 -19.66
CA ALA A 578 29.44 -22.78 -18.67
C ALA A 578 29.03 -21.62 -17.76
N ASP A 579 28.14 -20.76 -18.24
CA ASP A 579 27.68 -19.51 -17.60
C ASP A 579 26.21 -19.52 -17.24
N GLY A 580 25.55 -20.68 -17.28
CA GLY A 580 24.13 -20.79 -16.92
C GLY A 580 23.39 -21.92 -17.63
N VAL A 581 22.09 -21.77 -17.75
CA VAL A 581 21.23 -22.73 -18.46
C VAL A 581 20.56 -22.00 -19.66
N GLU A 582 20.86 -22.48 -20.85
CA GLU A 582 20.22 -21.99 -22.06
C GLU A 582 18.91 -22.72 -22.31
N LEU A 583 17.84 -21.94 -22.54
CA LEU A 583 16.53 -22.44 -22.93
C LEU A 583 16.21 -21.97 -24.35
N SER A 584 15.57 -22.83 -25.15
CA SER A 584 14.94 -22.41 -26.38
C SER A 584 13.61 -23.15 -26.59
N TRP A 585 12.70 -22.55 -27.36
CA TRP A 585 11.36 -23.09 -27.61
C TRP A 585 10.84 -22.68 -28.97
N THR A 586 9.83 -23.39 -29.43
CA THR A 586 9.08 -23.03 -30.63
C THR A 586 7.90 -22.15 -30.25
N ALA A 587 7.82 -20.98 -30.89
CA ALA A 587 6.68 -20.06 -30.70
C ALA A 587 5.37 -20.71 -31.17
N PRO A 588 4.25 -20.48 -30.48
CA PRO A 588 2.93 -20.84 -31.03
C PRO A 588 2.65 -20.03 -32.29
N ALA A 589 1.88 -20.62 -33.19
CA ALA A 589 1.38 -19.92 -34.34
C ALA A 589 0.28 -18.95 -33.92
N ASP A 590 0.63 -17.70 -33.76
CA ASP A 590 -0.27 -16.59 -33.44
C ASP A 590 -0.04 -15.43 -34.42
N SER A 591 -1.07 -14.63 -34.67
CA SER A 591 -0.97 -13.45 -35.53
C SER A 591 -0.37 -12.24 -34.82
N ASP A 592 -0.38 -12.24 -33.51
CA ASP A 592 0.10 -11.12 -32.69
C ASP A 592 1.55 -11.32 -32.26
N PRO A 593 2.32 -10.25 -32.07
CA PRO A 593 3.61 -10.33 -31.44
C PRO A 593 3.51 -10.96 -30.03
N LEU A 594 4.37 -11.94 -29.78
CA LEU A 594 4.39 -12.63 -28.50
C LEU A 594 5.58 -12.22 -27.66
N THR A 595 5.36 -12.16 -26.36
CA THR A 595 6.41 -12.18 -25.34
C THR A 595 6.30 -13.46 -24.54
N TYR A 596 7.33 -13.75 -23.73
CA TYR A 596 7.36 -15.01 -23.00
C TYR A 596 7.66 -14.76 -21.52
N ILE A 597 7.09 -15.64 -20.69
CA ILE A 597 7.38 -15.78 -19.25
C ILE A 597 8.15 -17.08 -19.07
N VAL A 598 9.32 -17.01 -18.46
CA VAL A 598 10.13 -18.17 -18.14
C VAL A 598 9.97 -18.50 -16.67
N LEU A 599 9.64 -19.75 -16.38
CA LEU A 599 9.39 -20.29 -15.05
C LEU A 599 10.46 -21.32 -14.71
N ARG A 600 10.94 -21.32 -13.46
CA ARG A 600 11.93 -22.28 -12.95
C ARG A 600 11.49 -22.83 -11.59
N ALA A 601 11.72 -24.10 -11.35
CA ALA A 601 11.57 -24.76 -10.06
C ALA A 601 12.83 -25.57 -9.71
N GLU A 602 13.13 -25.73 -8.43
CA GLU A 602 14.13 -26.66 -7.89
C GLU A 602 13.47 -27.97 -7.42
N GLU A 603 12.24 -27.89 -6.93
CA GLU A 603 11.38 -28.99 -6.53
C GLU A 603 10.01 -28.81 -7.21
N ASP A 604 8.94 -28.69 -6.47
CA ASP A 604 7.57 -28.57 -7.00
C ASP A 604 7.12 -27.13 -7.22
N GLU A 605 7.84 -26.14 -6.68
CA GLU A 605 7.44 -24.71 -6.71
C GLU A 605 8.09 -23.96 -7.86
N TYR A 606 7.25 -23.46 -8.79
CA TYR A 606 7.69 -22.65 -9.93
C TYR A 606 7.78 -21.17 -9.57
N ASN A 607 8.94 -20.58 -9.85
CA ASN A 607 9.18 -19.14 -9.78
C ASN A 607 9.36 -18.56 -11.16
N THR A 608 8.77 -17.38 -11.39
CA THR A 608 9.07 -16.60 -12.60
C THR A 608 10.48 -16.06 -12.52
N ILE A 609 11.32 -16.40 -13.50
CA ILE A 609 12.70 -15.90 -13.60
C ILE A 609 12.91 -14.90 -14.71
N ALA A 610 12.02 -14.83 -15.69
CA ALA A 610 12.02 -13.79 -16.72
C ALA A 610 10.62 -13.52 -17.27
N ARG A 611 10.42 -12.27 -17.75
CA ARG A 611 9.20 -11.82 -18.42
C ARG A 611 9.54 -10.89 -19.57
N GLY A 612 8.54 -10.70 -20.44
CA GLY A 612 8.70 -9.81 -21.57
C GLY A 612 9.85 -10.24 -22.49
N VAL A 613 10.22 -11.51 -22.44
CA VAL A 613 11.24 -12.08 -23.33
C VAL A 613 10.67 -12.05 -24.75
N THR A 614 11.32 -11.34 -25.66
CA THR A 614 10.85 -11.14 -27.04
C THR A 614 11.44 -12.17 -28.02
N THR A 615 12.40 -12.97 -27.56
CA THR A 615 13.05 -14.04 -28.32
C THR A 615 12.49 -15.39 -27.91
N THR A 616 12.67 -16.39 -28.76
CA THR A 616 12.34 -17.78 -28.43
C THR A 616 13.50 -18.52 -27.73
N SER A 617 14.37 -17.78 -27.09
CA SER A 617 15.46 -18.31 -26.27
C SER A 617 15.72 -17.39 -25.07
N PHE A 618 16.26 -17.99 -24.01
CA PHE A 618 16.62 -17.30 -22.77
C PHE A 618 17.80 -18.00 -22.10
N ILE A 619 18.72 -17.24 -21.51
CA ILE A 619 19.82 -17.80 -20.72
C ILE A 619 19.58 -17.47 -19.24
N ASP A 620 19.38 -18.52 -18.44
CA ASP A 620 19.33 -18.40 -16.98
C ASP A 620 20.75 -18.43 -16.40
N ASN A 621 21.34 -17.26 -16.27
CA ASN A 621 22.67 -17.07 -15.68
C ASN A 621 22.65 -17.09 -14.14
N THR A 622 21.49 -17.29 -13.51
CA THR A 622 21.34 -17.45 -12.06
C THR A 622 21.28 -18.90 -11.62
N ALA A 623 21.24 -19.84 -12.57
CA ALA A 623 21.26 -21.27 -12.28
C ALA A 623 22.62 -21.66 -11.70
N LYS A 624 22.58 -22.43 -10.61
CA LYS A 624 23.80 -22.88 -9.90
C LYS A 624 24.27 -24.23 -10.45
N GLU A 625 25.55 -24.34 -10.62
CA GLU A 625 26.18 -25.62 -11.00
C GLU A 625 25.85 -26.73 -9.98
N GLY A 626 25.50 -27.88 -10.48
CA GLY A 626 25.17 -29.06 -9.65
C GLY A 626 23.74 -29.04 -9.07
N THR A 627 22.93 -28.02 -9.36
CA THR A 627 21.53 -27.97 -8.95
C THR A 627 20.64 -28.42 -10.11
N HIS A 628 19.67 -29.29 -9.83
CA HIS A 628 18.64 -29.66 -10.79
C HIS A 628 17.51 -28.59 -10.82
N TYR A 629 17.21 -28.13 -12.03
CA TYR A 629 16.12 -27.17 -12.26
C TYR A 629 15.11 -27.72 -13.26
N TYR A 630 13.87 -27.41 -13.05
CA TYR A 630 12.76 -27.66 -13.98
C TYR A 630 12.31 -26.33 -14.58
N TYR A 631 12.06 -26.31 -15.88
CA TYR A 631 11.67 -25.12 -16.61
C TYR A 631 10.35 -25.30 -17.35
N LYS A 632 9.58 -24.21 -17.42
CA LYS A 632 8.38 -24.05 -18.25
C LYS A 632 8.38 -22.66 -18.87
N VAL A 633 7.73 -22.51 -20.01
CA VAL A 633 7.58 -21.23 -20.67
C VAL A 633 6.11 -20.99 -21.00
N LYS A 634 5.64 -19.76 -20.83
CA LYS A 634 4.30 -19.30 -21.25
C LYS A 634 4.47 -18.23 -22.32
N ALA A 635 3.57 -18.20 -23.30
CA ALA A 635 3.43 -17.09 -24.22
C ALA A 635 2.44 -16.07 -23.68
N VAL A 636 2.68 -14.80 -23.97
CA VAL A 636 1.80 -13.67 -23.66
C VAL A 636 1.62 -12.90 -24.95
N ASP A 637 0.38 -12.71 -25.39
CA ASP A 637 0.07 -11.92 -26.57
C ASP A 637 0.11 -10.42 -26.28
N TYR A 638 -0.13 -9.64 -27.32
CA TYR A 638 -0.09 -8.18 -27.22
C TYR A 638 -1.23 -7.59 -26.38
N ALA A 639 -2.32 -8.31 -26.19
CA ALA A 639 -3.45 -7.93 -25.33
C ALA A 639 -3.23 -8.35 -23.86
N GLY A 640 -2.14 -9.04 -23.54
CA GLY A 640 -1.81 -9.51 -22.20
C GLY A 640 -2.42 -10.87 -21.84
N ASN A 641 -3.11 -11.55 -22.76
CA ASN A 641 -3.61 -12.89 -22.48
C ASN A 641 -2.44 -13.89 -22.42
N ARG A 642 -2.53 -14.84 -21.51
CA ARG A 642 -1.44 -15.79 -21.19
C ARG A 642 -1.81 -17.19 -21.60
N SER A 643 -0.87 -17.88 -22.25
CA SER A 643 -1.02 -19.29 -22.61
C SER A 643 -0.97 -20.20 -21.37
N LYS A 644 -1.37 -21.46 -21.55
CA LYS A 644 -0.89 -22.54 -20.70
C LYS A 644 0.64 -22.61 -20.76
N ALA A 645 1.27 -23.19 -19.74
CA ALA A 645 2.70 -23.43 -19.79
C ALA A 645 3.02 -24.49 -20.84
N SER A 646 4.27 -24.43 -21.38
CA SER A 646 4.87 -25.51 -22.14
C SER A 646 4.92 -26.81 -21.30
N GLU A 647 5.23 -27.90 -21.95
CA GLU A 647 5.68 -29.09 -21.21
C GLU A 647 6.92 -28.75 -20.37
N GLU A 648 7.04 -29.46 -19.24
CA GLU A 648 8.14 -29.31 -18.31
C GLU A 648 9.39 -29.98 -18.86
N LEU A 649 10.55 -29.35 -18.71
CA LEU A 649 11.83 -29.95 -19.00
C LEU A 649 12.85 -29.63 -17.92
N ALA A 650 13.64 -30.63 -17.53
CA ALA A 650 14.65 -30.49 -16.49
C ALA A 650 16.06 -30.35 -17.08
N THR A 651 16.98 -29.73 -16.30
CA THR A 651 18.41 -29.76 -16.63
C THR A 651 18.94 -31.19 -16.61
N GLY A 652 19.78 -31.51 -17.61
CA GLY A 652 20.44 -32.86 -17.70
C GLY A 652 19.57 -33.97 -18.28
N ILE A 653 18.34 -33.67 -18.77
CA ILE A 653 17.52 -34.63 -19.50
C ILE A 653 17.63 -34.28 -21.00
N GLU A 654 18.35 -35.12 -21.76
CA GLU A 654 18.31 -35.06 -23.21
C GLU A 654 16.92 -35.44 -23.69
N LYS A 655 16.29 -34.59 -24.53
CA LYS A 655 15.04 -34.92 -25.20
C LYS A 655 15.31 -36.11 -26.13
N LEU A 656 14.78 -37.28 -25.78
CA LEU A 656 14.79 -38.39 -26.72
C LEU A 656 14.07 -37.96 -28.01
N PRO A 657 14.69 -38.16 -29.19
CA PRO A 657 14.06 -37.83 -30.45
C PRO A 657 12.70 -38.55 -30.52
N THR A 658 11.64 -37.81 -30.79
CA THR A 658 10.32 -38.35 -31.12
C THR A 658 10.49 -39.22 -32.37
N VAL A 659 10.67 -40.50 -32.18
CA VAL A 659 10.64 -41.47 -33.27
C VAL A 659 9.18 -41.55 -33.71
N ASN A 660 8.87 -40.96 -34.84
CA ASN A 660 7.63 -41.21 -35.55
C ASN A 660 7.70 -42.67 -36.03
N SER A 661 7.42 -43.61 -35.13
CA SER A 661 7.31 -45.03 -35.49
C SER A 661 5.86 -45.47 -35.37
N GLN A 662 5.27 -45.80 -36.51
CA GLN A 662 4.18 -46.75 -36.50
C GLN A 662 4.60 -48.00 -35.71
N PRO A 663 3.72 -48.62 -34.92
CA PRO A 663 4.09 -49.79 -34.12
C PRO A 663 4.42 -50.98 -35.05
N SER A 664 5.66 -51.19 -35.34
CA SER A 664 6.11 -52.53 -35.73
C SER A 664 6.11 -53.36 -34.47
N ALA A 665 5.42 -54.51 -34.49
CA ALA A 665 5.35 -55.45 -33.40
C ALA A 665 6.76 -55.89 -32.98
N LEU A 666 7.32 -55.21 -31.98
CA LEU A 666 8.49 -55.70 -31.26
C LEU A 666 7.99 -56.72 -30.22
N SER A 667 8.48 -57.95 -30.38
CA SER A 667 8.28 -59.00 -29.39
C SER A 667 8.80 -58.54 -28.05
N LEU A 668 7.90 -58.27 -27.09
CA LEU A 668 8.26 -58.00 -25.71
C LEU A 668 8.96 -59.24 -25.15
N GLN A 669 10.25 -59.15 -24.94
CA GLN A 669 10.92 -60.13 -24.08
C GLN A 669 10.39 -59.96 -22.62
N PRO A 670 10.10 -61.07 -21.93
CA PRO A 670 9.62 -61.01 -20.56
C PRO A 670 10.70 -60.38 -19.64
N PRO A 671 10.28 -59.70 -18.54
CA PRO A 671 11.21 -59.12 -17.56
C PRO A 671 12.08 -60.22 -16.91
N PHE A 672 13.26 -59.87 -16.46
CA PHE A 672 14.18 -60.76 -15.79
C PHE A 672 14.31 -60.44 -14.29
N ASP A 673 14.51 -61.43 -13.44
CA ASP A 673 14.85 -61.25 -12.03
C ASP A 673 16.31 -60.82 -11.86
N MET A 674 16.73 -60.56 -10.63
CA MET A 674 18.12 -60.16 -10.30
C MET A 674 19.18 -61.21 -10.64
N SER A 675 18.79 -62.46 -10.97
CA SER A 675 19.70 -63.53 -11.42
C SER A 675 19.80 -63.63 -12.94
N GLY A 676 19.06 -62.80 -13.69
CA GLY A 676 19.04 -62.80 -15.14
C GLY A 676 18.08 -63.83 -15.75
N LYS A 677 17.17 -64.43 -14.99
CA LYS A 677 16.15 -65.35 -15.49
C LYS A 677 14.86 -64.66 -15.83
N PRO A 678 14.10 -65.06 -16.87
CA PRO A 678 12.76 -64.54 -17.16
C PRO A 678 11.85 -64.72 -15.95
N ALA A 679 11.14 -63.65 -15.56
CA ALA A 679 10.24 -63.62 -14.41
C ALA A 679 8.78 -63.58 -14.82
N ASN A 680 7.93 -64.32 -14.07
CA ASN A 680 6.48 -64.27 -14.21
C ASN A 680 5.91 -63.10 -13.40
N GLU A 681 4.80 -62.55 -13.81
CA GLU A 681 4.11 -61.39 -13.17
C GLU A 681 3.74 -61.59 -11.69
N ALA A 682 3.92 -62.81 -11.13
CA ALA A 682 3.55 -63.11 -9.74
C ALA A 682 4.72 -63.00 -8.73
N ILE A 683 5.92 -62.60 -9.14
CA ILE A 683 7.08 -62.51 -8.24
C ILE A 683 7.19 -61.08 -7.71
N LYS A 684 7.08 -60.92 -6.37
CA LYS A 684 7.41 -59.68 -5.69
C LYS A 684 8.90 -59.50 -5.60
N GLY A 685 9.43 -58.43 -6.18
CA GLY A 685 10.88 -58.12 -6.17
C GLY A 685 11.26 -57.09 -7.23
N ILE A 686 12.56 -56.88 -7.40
CA ILE A 686 13.08 -55.97 -8.43
C ILE A 686 13.09 -56.72 -9.76
N LEU A 687 12.32 -56.25 -10.73
CA LEU A 687 12.32 -56.73 -12.12
C LEU A 687 13.19 -55.80 -12.97
N ILE A 688 14.03 -56.39 -13.83
CA ILE A 688 14.87 -55.63 -14.74
C ILE A 688 14.32 -55.82 -16.16
N TYR A 689 13.91 -54.69 -16.75
CA TYR A 689 13.64 -54.62 -18.18
C TYR A 689 14.94 -54.16 -18.88
N PRO A 690 15.15 -54.45 -20.15
CA PRO A 690 16.36 -54.06 -20.83
C PRO A 690 16.72 -52.58 -20.74
N ASP A 691 15.75 -51.74 -20.46
CA ASP A 691 15.82 -50.29 -20.45
C ASP A 691 15.31 -49.65 -19.14
N LYS A 692 14.74 -50.39 -18.17
CA LYS A 692 14.20 -49.80 -16.91
C LYS A 692 14.31 -50.78 -15.74
N LYS A 693 14.63 -50.27 -14.55
CA LYS A 693 14.40 -50.93 -13.26
C LYS A 693 13.10 -50.45 -12.64
N ILE A 694 12.18 -51.37 -12.40
CA ILE A 694 10.94 -51.10 -11.73
C ILE A 694 10.82 -51.95 -10.47
N LEU A 695 10.50 -51.30 -9.37
CA LEU A 695 10.20 -51.97 -8.10
C LEU A 695 8.71 -52.35 -8.11
N ASN A 696 8.44 -53.66 -8.10
CA ASN A 696 7.08 -54.15 -7.94
C ASN A 696 6.79 -54.27 -6.42
N ARG A 697 5.80 -53.53 -5.94
CA ARG A 697 5.34 -53.54 -4.54
C ARG A 697 4.35 -54.68 -4.30
#